data_fb99515aecc08b22772465fc7124bb38
#
_entry.id   fb99515aecc08b22772465fc7124bb38
#
_cell.length_a   1.000
_cell.length_b   1.000
_cell.length_c   1.000
_cell.angle_alpha   90.00
_cell.angle_beta   90.00
_cell.angle_gamma   90.00
#
_symmetry.space_group_name_H-M   'P 1'
#
loop_
_entity.id
_entity.type
_entity.pdbx_description
1 polymer ?
#
loop_
_entity_poly.entity_id
_entity_poly.type
_entity_poly.pdbx_seq_one_letter_code
_entity_poly.pdbx_strand_id
1 'polypeptide(L)'
;MKTILIAGLLGASALAGIVHAQTAPAPATTAGKPELGTYGFDEAGMNRAAAPGDDFYDYANGAWAKSTAIPSDKSSFGAFDVLADRSRDRTRGILEAAAKDKGSKIGTAYATYLDTTEIEKKGLAPIKPWMTQIKSATKANYAALIAKAARQGVGTPFGTGVGQDAKNPEVYIVGVRQSGLGLPDRDYYLEAKNAKEKASYEAHVARMFTLAGEPNAAARAKALIDFETRIAQVSWTRIDSRDANKTYNKMTVADLTRATPSFDFVTYLKGLGTPVDSLNVSQPSAITGIAALIAQAPIGVLQDQLLIRSLDTYADVLPAAFDQEQFAFYGTLLSGTPQQEERWKRAVGFTSGTLSDEVSKVYVAQYFPPETKAAADSLVKNVLAAMGTRIDKLDWMAPETKVKAHAKLAAFTPKIGYPDRWRDYSALKIVAGDAFGNERRAAEWRYNYNIGHLGKPLQRWEWGMTPMTVNAYANFGMVEIVFPAAILQPPFFDPNADPAVNYGGIGAVIGHELSHHFDDQGSKYDAKGQLTDWWTPQDVERFKALTGKLVAQYDAYEPLPGLHVKGALTLGENTADLAGLSVAYDAYKKSLNGKEAPVIGGMTGDQRFYLGWAQVWRRNYREANLKQRLMTDPHSPSQQRTWVVRNLDPWYPAFKPAPTGKLVLTPEQRVRIW
;
A
#
# COMPACT_ATOMS: atom_id res chain seq x y z
N MET A 1 -15.12 15.86 -70.45
CA MET A 1 -16.08 16.96 -70.35
C MET A 1 -16.09 17.36 -68.88
N LYS A 2 -15.44 18.45 -68.61
CA LYS A 2 -15.98 19.75 -68.16
C LYS A 2 -16.78 19.60 -66.83
N THR A 3 -16.52 20.20 -65.68
CA THR A 3 -16.26 21.63 -65.49
C THR A 3 -15.61 21.88 -64.14
N ILE A 4 -14.67 22.78 -64.13
CA ILE A 4 -14.01 23.48 -63.04
C ILE A 4 -15.01 24.43 -62.35
N LEU A 5 -14.97 24.63 -61.07
CA LEU A 5 -15.26 25.94 -60.47
C LEU A 5 -14.43 26.21 -59.21
N ILE A 6 -13.83 27.38 -59.21
CA ILE A 6 -12.91 28.02 -58.29
C ILE A 6 -13.70 28.87 -57.28
N ALA A 7 -13.06 29.15 -56.16
CA ALA A 7 -13.23 30.25 -55.20
C ALA A 7 -13.89 29.83 -53.86
N GLY A 8 -13.41 30.25 -52.70
CA GLY A 8 -12.68 31.41 -52.30
C GLY A 8 -12.15 31.26 -50.87
N LEU A 9 -10.99 31.80 -50.62
CA LEU A 9 -10.42 32.05 -49.27
C LEU A 9 -11.29 33.03 -48.49
N LEU A 10 -11.66 32.66 -47.28
CA LEU A 10 -12.00 33.62 -46.25
C LEU A 10 -11.31 33.19 -44.95
N GLY A 11 -10.37 34.03 -44.50
CA GLY A 11 -9.68 33.88 -43.24
C GLY A 11 -10.65 34.02 -42.07
N ALA A 12 -10.58 33.09 -41.14
CA ALA A 12 -11.21 33.18 -39.83
C ALA A 12 -10.12 33.27 -38.80
N SER A 13 -9.99 34.42 -38.19
CA SER A 13 -9.16 34.70 -37.00
C SER A 13 -9.61 33.78 -35.89
N ALA A 14 -8.70 32.95 -35.39
CA ALA A 14 -8.91 32.16 -34.18
C ALA A 14 -8.89 33.08 -32.97
N LEU A 15 -10.05 33.44 -32.49
CA LEU A 15 -10.24 33.92 -31.11
C LEU A 15 -10.03 32.73 -30.18
N ALA A 16 -8.91 32.71 -29.44
CA ALA A 16 -8.69 31.80 -28.32
C ALA A 16 -9.70 32.12 -27.23
N GLY A 17 -10.80 31.40 -27.22
CA GLY A 17 -11.76 31.42 -26.13
C GLY A 17 -11.14 30.75 -24.92
N ILE A 18 -10.88 31.53 -23.86
CA ILE A 18 -10.58 31.02 -22.53
C ILE A 18 -11.82 30.22 -22.09
N VAL A 19 -11.74 28.90 -22.16
CA VAL A 19 -12.75 28.01 -21.61
C VAL A 19 -12.62 28.14 -20.07
N HIS A 20 -13.48 28.94 -19.47
CA HIS A 20 -13.71 28.87 -18.03
C HIS A 20 -14.25 27.47 -17.74
N ALA A 21 -13.45 26.62 -17.10
CA ALA A 21 -13.92 25.36 -16.56
C ALA A 21 -15.06 25.67 -15.56
N GLN A 22 -16.30 25.45 -15.99
CA GLN A 22 -17.45 25.47 -15.09
C GLN A 22 -17.24 24.39 -14.05
N THR A 23 -17.13 24.81 -12.78
CA THR A 23 -17.15 23.88 -11.64
C THR A 23 -18.41 23.04 -11.72
N ALA A 24 -18.25 21.72 -11.76
CA ALA A 24 -19.38 20.81 -11.64
C ALA A 24 -20.15 21.15 -10.36
N PRO A 25 -21.49 21.23 -10.39
CA PRO A 25 -22.28 21.44 -9.17
C PRO A 25 -21.98 20.32 -8.17
N ALA A 26 -22.04 20.64 -6.88
CA ALA A 26 -22.00 19.61 -5.84
C ALA A 26 -23.04 18.53 -6.18
N PRO A 27 -22.73 17.24 -5.98
CA PRO A 27 -23.68 16.18 -6.27
C PRO A 27 -24.99 16.50 -5.58
N ALA A 28 -26.07 16.51 -6.37
CA ALA A 28 -27.43 16.70 -5.84
C ALA A 28 -27.67 15.57 -4.81
N THR A 29 -28.09 15.96 -3.61
CA THR A 29 -28.52 14.99 -2.59
C THR A 29 -29.58 14.07 -3.21
N THR A 30 -29.22 12.83 -3.45
CA THR A 30 -30.21 11.80 -3.78
C THR A 30 -31.15 11.68 -2.59
N ALA A 31 -32.45 11.40 -2.82
CA ALA A 31 -33.48 11.37 -1.79
C ALA A 31 -33.36 10.20 -0.77
N GLY A 32 -32.16 9.63 -0.63
CA GLY A 32 -31.84 8.53 0.27
C GLY A 32 -31.38 9.03 1.65
N LYS A 33 -31.57 8.16 2.66
CA LYS A 33 -31.04 8.38 4.01
C LYS A 33 -29.58 7.94 4.06
N PRO A 34 -28.65 8.71 4.70
CA PRO A 34 -27.29 8.26 4.90
C PRO A 34 -27.22 6.99 5.76
N GLU A 35 -26.19 6.17 5.52
CA GLU A 35 -26.01 4.91 6.29
C GLU A 35 -25.62 5.18 7.74
N LEU A 36 -24.87 6.26 8.01
CA LEU A 36 -24.40 6.60 9.35
C LEU A 36 -25.08 7.86 9.88
N GLY A 37 -25.67 7.75 11.07
CA GLY A 37 -26.29 8.87 11.77
C GLY A 37 -27.38 9.55 10.96
N THR A 38 -27.54 10.86 11.15
CA THR A 38 -28.54 11.68 10.47
C THR A 38 -28.02 12.39 9.22
N TYR A 39 -26.69 12.53 9.09
CA TYR A 39 -26.04 13.25 8.00
C TYR A 39 -24.73 12.59 7.48
N GLY A 40 -24.50 11.32 7.78
CA GLY A 40 -23.35 10.55 7.32
C GLY A 40 -22.20 10.45 8.32
N PHE A 41 -22.42 10.87 9.58
CA PHE A 41 -21.44 10.82 10.66
C PHE A 41 -22.00 10.11 11.89
N ASP A 42 -21.15 9.32 12.56
CA ASP A 42 -21.50 8.63 13.81
C ASP A 42 -21.26 9.54 15.02
N GLU A 43 -22.27 10.33 15.37
CA GLU A 43 -22.22 11.22 16.53
C GLU A 43 -22.13 10.49 17.87
N ALA A 44 -22.66 9.26 17.96
CA ALA A 44 -22.62 8.44 19.17
C ALA A 44 -21.18 7.95 19.47
N GLY A 45 -20.34 7.86 18.47
CA GLY A 45 -18.92 7.51 18.62
C GLY A 45 -18.04 8.62 19.20
N MET A 46 -18.54 9.85 19.33
CA MET A 46 -17.78 10.99 19.87
C MET A 46 -17.64 10.94 21.39
N ASN A 47 -16.53 11.45 21.91
CA ASN A 47 -16.36 11.81 23.30
C ASN A 47 -16.47 13.36 23.46
N ARG A 48 -17.69 13.85 23.64
CA ARG A 48 -17.95 15.29 23.76
C ARG A 48 -17.39 15.92 25.04
N ALA A 49 -16.92 15.11 25.99
CA ALA A 49 -16.24 15.59 27.20
C ALA A 49 -14.74 15.87 26.96
N ALA A 50 -14.15 15.30 25.92
CA ALA A 50 -12.78 15.60 25.53
C ALA A 50 -12.71 16.98 24.89
N ALA A 51 -11.62 17.73 25.16
CA ALA A 51 -11.37 18.99 24.50
C ALA A 51 -10.72 18.73 23.12
N PRO A 52 -11.28 19.26 22.02
CA PRO A 52 -10.72 19.03 20.68
C PRO A 52 -9.28 19.55 20.51
N GLY A 53 -8.89 20.55 21.34
CA GLY A 53 -7.53 21.09 21.37
C GLY A 53 -6.53 20.24 22.15
N ASP A 54 -6.97 19.29 22.96
CA ASP A 54 -6.09 18.37 23.68
C ASP A 54 -5.88 17.07 22.90
N ASP A 55 -6.96 16.48 22.39
CA ASP A 55 -6.93 15.28 21.56
C ASP A 55 -8.13 15.25 20.62
N PHE A 56 -7.90 15.62 19.37
CA PHE A 56 -8.95 15.64 18.36
C PHE A 56 -9.45 14.25 17.98
N TYR A 57 -8.60 13.23 18.10
CA TYR A 57 -9.00 11.83 17.89
C TYR A 57 -9.99 11.37 18.98
N ASP A 58 -9.66 11.62 20.25
CA ASP A 58 -10.54 11.27 21.36
C ASP A 58 -11.87 12.04 21.28
N TYR A 59 -11.82 13.34 20.97
CA TYR A 59 -13.04 14.13 20.77
C TYR A 59 -13.96 13.53 19.71
N ALA A 60 -13.42 13.15 18.57
CA ALA A 60 -14.21 12.65 17.44
C ALA A 60 -14.60 11.16 17.56
N ASN A 61 -13.79 10.33 18.23
CA ASN A 61 -13.90 8.88 18.20
C ASN A 61 -13.84 8.19 19.58
N GLY A 62 -13.68 8.94 20.68
CA GLY A 62 -13.35 8.37 21.98
C GLY A 62 -14.39 7.43 22.57
N ALA A 63 -15.70 7.69 22.38
CA ALA A 63 -16.74 6.78 22.79
C ALA A 63 -16.73 5.48 21.97
N TRP A 64 -16.54 5.59 20.65
CA TRP A 64 -16.35 4.44 19.76
C TRP A 64 -15.11 3.62 20.17
N ALA A 65 -13.97 4.27 20.34
CA ALA A 65 -12.72 3.61 20.72
C ALA A 65 -12.83 2.84 22.04
N LYS A 66 -13.53 3.42 23.03
CA LYS A 66 -13.76 2.81 24.35
C LYS A 66 -14.74 1.64 24.29
N SER A 67 -15.78 1.71 23.48
CA SER A 67 -16.84 0.70 23.39
C SER A 67 -16.55 -0.42 22.38
N THR A 68 -15.57 -0.23 21.48
CA THR A 68 -15.27 -1.18 20.41
C THR A 68 -14.07 -2.03 20.75
N ALA A 69 -14.31 -3.33 20.98
CA ALA A 69 -13.23 -4.30 21.17
C ALA A 69 -12.57 -4.66 19.83
N ILE A 70 -11.28 -4.95 19.87
CA ILE A 70 -10.58 -5.55 18.73
C ILE A 70 -10.97 -7.04 18.66
N PRO A 71 -11.54 -7.52 17.55
CA PRO A 71 -11.86 -8.94 17.38
C PRO A 71 -10.63 -9.83 17.64
N SER A 72 -10.87 -11.06 18.14
CA SER A 72 -9.79 -11.97 18.51
C SER A 72 -8.89 -12.38 17.34
N ASP A 73 -9.44 -12.34 16.13
CA ASP A 73 -8.73 -12.67 14.88
C ASP A 73 -8.08 -11.46 14.19
N LYS A 74 -7.99 -10.31 14.90
CA LYS A 74 -7.39 -9.07 14.37
C LYS A 74 -6.34 -8.50 15.31
N SER A 75 -5.33 -7.87 14.74
CA SER A 75 -4.27 -7.14 15.47
C SER A 75 -4.61 -5.65 15.69
N SER A 76 -5.56 -5.12 14.92
CA SER A 76 -6.16 -3.79 15.07
C SER A 76 -7.59 -3.83 14.52
N PHE A 77 -8.42 -2.83 14.86
CA PHE A 77 -9.77 -2.75 14.33
C PHE A 77 -10.22 -1.29 14.19
N GLY A 78 -10.77 -0.94 13.04
CA GLY A 78 -11.20 0.41 12.73
C GLY A 78 -12.07 0.52 11.49
N ALA A 79 -12.25 1.73 10.97
CA ALA A 79 -13.12 2.00 9.82
C ALA A 79 -12.74 1.19 8.58
N PHE A 80 -11.44 1.08 8.29
CA PHE A 80 -10.95 0.25 7.19
C PHE A 80 -11.27 -1.22 7.37
N ASP A 81 -11.15 -1.74 8.61
CA ASP A 81 -11.43 -3.15 8.92
C ASP A 81 -12.91 -3.48 8.77
N VAL A 82 -13.80 -2.57 9.18
CA VAL A 82 -15.26 -2.72 8.98
C VAL A 82 -15.60 -2.87 7.50
N LEU A 83 -15.03 -2.03 6.65
CA LEU A 83 -15.25 -2.13 5.20
C LEU A 83 -14.58 -3.36 4.59
N ALA A 84 -13.38 -3.72 5.06
CA ALA A 84 -12.69 -4.91 4.60
C ALA A 84 -13.48 -6.19 4.94
N ASP A 85 -14.09 -6.26 6.12
CA ASP A 85 -14.96 -7.36 6.50
C ASP A 85 -16.23 -7.40 5.61
N ARG A 86 -16.87 -6.25 5.37
CA ARG A 86 -18.01 -6.14 4.44
C ARG A 86 -17.64 -6.62 3.03
N SER A 87 -16.48 -6.18 2.51
CA SER A 87 -15.98 -6.60 1.19
C SER A 87 -15.70 -8.10 1.17
N ARG A 88 -15.15 -8.66 2.25
CA ARG A 88 -14.85 -10.08 2.40
C ARG A 88 -16.13 -10.92 2.45
N ASP A 89 -17.14 -10.50 3.20
CA ASP A 89 -18.44 -11.20 3.28
C ASP A 89 -19.16 -11.23 1.93
N ARG A 90 -19.17 -10.12 1.20
CA ARG A 90 -19.69 -10.05 -0.18
C ARG A 90 -18.94 -11.00 -1.11
N THR A 91 -17.61 -11.01 -1.02
CA THR A 91 -16.76 -11.90 -1.81
C THR A 91 -16.99 -13.35 -1.43
N ARG A 92 -17.17 -13.67 -0.14
CA ARG A 92 -17.55 -15.00 0.32
C ARG A 92 -18.83 -15.49 -0.38
N GLY A 93 -19.89 -14.67 -0.39
CA GLY A 93 -21.14 -15.02 -1.08
C GLY A 93 -20.95 -15.34 -2.58
N ILE A 94 -20.09 -14.57 -3.27
CA ILE A 94 -19.71 -14.84 -4.67
C ILE A 94 -19.03 -16.20 -4.81
N LEU A 95 -18.05 -16.49 -3.95
CA LEU A 95 -17.26 -17.73 -4.03
C LEU A 95 -18.05 -18.97 -3.64
N GLU A 96 -18.92 -18.88 -2.63
CA GLU A 96 -19.83 -19.96 -2.23
C GLU A 96 -20.86 -20.27 -3.33
N ALA A 97 -21.35 -19.25 -4.03
CA ALA A 97 -22.20 -19.45 -5.20
C ALA A 97 -21.43 -20.12 -6.35
N ALA A 98 -20.22 -19.65 -6.64
CA ALA A 98 -19.34 -20.20 -7.67
C ALA A 98 -18.90 -21.65 -7.37
N ALA A 99 -18.76 -22.02 -6.10
CA ALA A 99 -18.36 -23.40 -5.70
C ALA A 99 -19.44 -24.45 -6.02
N LYS A 100 -20.67 -24.05 -6.28
CA LYS A 100 -21.76 -24.94 -6.74
C LYS A 100 -21.60 -25.34 -8.21
N ASP A 101 -20.86 -24.55 -8.99
CA ASP A 101 -20.53 -24.85 -10.38
C ASP A 101 -19.17 -25.52 -10.47
N LYS A 102 -19.16 -26.83 -10.83
CA LYS A 102 -17.92 -27.62 -11.01
C LYS A 102 -16.99 -27.09 -12.11
N GLY A 103 -17.49 -26.28 -13.03
CA GLY A 103 -16.71 -25.62 -14.08
C GLY A 103 -16.03 -24.33 -13.63
N SER A 104 -16.42 -23.78 -12.49
CA SER A 104 -15.90 -22.51 -11.98
C SER A 104 -14.49 -22.63 -11.41
N LYS A 105 -13.53 -21.88 -11.99
CA LYS A 105 -12.16 -21.81 -11.45
C LYS A 105 -12.13 -21.20 -10.04
N ILE A 106 -12.86 -20.09 -9.82
CA ILE A 106 -12.89 -19.41 -8.52
C ILE A 106 -13.58 -20.29 -7.47
N GLY A 107 -14.66 -20.99 -7.84
CA GLY A 107 -15.33 -21.95 -6.96
C GLY A 107 -14.44 -23.12 -6.59
N THR A 108 -13.73 -23.70 -7.58
CA THR A 108 -12.78 -24.80 -7.35
C THR A 108 -11.62 -24.39 -6.46
N ALA A 109 -11.03 -23.19 -6.66
CA ALA A 109 -9.94 -22.68 -5.84
C ALA A 109 -10.38 -22.52 -4.38
N TYR A 110 -11.54 -21.89 -4.16
CA TYR A 110 -12.13 -21.69 -2.84
C TYR A 110 -12.41 -23.00 -2.11
N ALA A 111 -13.13 -23.92 -2.75
CA ALA A 111 -13.47 -25.23 -2.16
C ALA A 111 -12.23 -26.06 -1.84
N THR A 112 -11.22 -26.05 -2.73
CA THR A 112 -9.96 -26.79 -2.52
C THR A 112 -9.17 -26.27 -1.33
N TYR A 113 -9.13 -24.96 -1.12
CA TYR A 113 -8.45 -24.37 0.04
C TYR A 113 -9.18 -24.66 1.35
N LEU A 114 -10.52 -24.79 1.33
CA LEU A 114 -11.33 -25.16 2.49
C LEU A 114 -11.15 -26.61 2.92
N ASP A 115 -10.73 -27.49 2.02
CA ASP A 115 -10.62 -28.94 2.28
C ASP A 115 -9.37 -29.28 3.09
N THR A 116 -9.41 -28.94 4.38
CA THR A 116 -8.32 -29.26 5.33
C THR A 116 -8.13 -30.76 5.51
N THR A 117 -9.17 -31.56 5.33
CA THR A 117 -9.08 -33.02 5.43
C THR A 117 -8.18 -33.61 4.34
N GLU A 118 -8.33 -33.14 3.11
CA GLU A 118 -7.45 -33.60 2.02
C GLU A 118 -6.02 -33.06 2.16
N ILE A 119 -5.84 -31.84 2.69
CA ILE A 119 -4.53 -31.26 3.01
C ILE A 119 -3.81 -32.13 4.06
N GLU A 120 -4.47 -32.43 5.19
CA GLU A 120 -3.92 -33.31 6.24
C GLU A 120 -3.56 -34.70 5.71
N LYS A 121 -4.45 -35.31 4.95
CA LYS A 121 -4.25 -36.62 4.36
C LYS A 121 -3.00 -36.68 3.47
N LYS A 122 -2.72 -35.62 2.72
CA LYS A 122 -1.53 -35.54 1.86
C LYS A 122 -0.25 -35.31 2.65
N GLY A 123 -0.33 -34.75 3.83
CA GLY A 123 0.83 -34.46 4.67
C GLY A 123 1.89 -33.64 3.93
N LEU A 124 3.14 -34.02 4.07
CA LEU A 124 4.27 -33.36 3.40
C LEU A 124 4.55 -33.91 1.98
N ALA A 125 3.79 -34.91 1.49
CA ALA A 125 4.06 -35.49 0.18
C ALA A 125 4.12 -34.46 -0.97
N PRO A 126 3.26 -33.41 -1.02
CA PRO A 126 3.30 -32.41 -2.10
C PRO A 126 4.56 -31.55 -2.12
N ILE A 127 5.12 -31.20 -0.95
CA ILE A 127 6.33 -30.36 -0.84
C ILE A 127 7.63 -31.17 -0.85
N LYS A 128 7.58 -32.48 -0.56
CA LYS A 128 8.76 -33.34 -0.41
C LYS A 128 9.73 -33.33 -1.61
N PRO A 129 9.27 -33.34 -2.88
CA PRO A 129 10.18 -33.22 -4.03
C PRO A 129 10.97 -31.89 -4.02
N TRP A 130 10.35 -30.80 -3.60
CA TRP A 130 11.01 -29.49 -3.47
C TRP A 130 12.03 -29.51 -2.32
N MET A 131 11.68 -30.04 -1.17
CA MET A 131 12.61 -30.22 -0.03
C MET A 131 13.82 -31.06 -0.43
N THR A 132 13.62 -32.13 -1.19
CA THR A 132 14.71 -32.98 -1.71
C THR A 132 15.63 -32.18 -2.64
N GLN A 133 15.06 -31.35 -3.52
CA GLN A 133 15.85 -30.51 -4.41
C GLN A 133 16.67 -29.46 -3.62
N ILE A 134 16.11 -28.83 -2.57
CA ILE A 134 16.84 -27.94 -1.68
C ILE A 134 18.03 -28.67 -1.03
N LYS A 135 17.80 -29.84 -0.47
CA LYS A 135 18.85 -30.65 0.20
C LYS A 135 19.97 -31.10 -0.73
N SER A 136 19.68 -31.29 -2.00
CA SER A 136 20.69 -31.66 -3.01
C SER A 136 21.46 -30.45 -3.57
N ALA A 137 21.15 -29.22 -3.11
CA ALA A 137 21.83 -28.04 -3.60
C ALA A 137 23.32 -28.03 -3.25
N THR A 138 24.10 -27.50 -4.17
CA THR A 138 25.53 -27.20 -4.02
C THR A 138 25.76 -25.72 -4.28
N LYS A 139 26.94 -25.23 -3.95
CA LYS A 139 27.30 -23.85 -4.30
C LYS A 139 27.17 -23.58 -5.80
N ALA A 140 27.52 -24.57 -6.63
CA ALA A 140 27.53 -24.45 -8.09
C ALA A 140 26.12 -24.29 -8.70
N ASN A 141 25.10 -24.90 -8.10
CA ASN A 141 23.72 -24.80 -8.62
C ASN A 141 22.81 -23.89 -7.79
N TYR A 142 23.31 -23.24 -6.74
CA TYR A 142 22.50 -22.44 -5.81
C TYR A 142 21.82 -21.25 -6.49
N ALA A 143 22.52 -20.55 -7.41
CA ALA A 143 21.93 -19.43 -8.15
C ALA A 143 20.70 -19.84 -8.98
N ALA A 144 20.78 -20.99 -9.68
CA ALA A 144 19.66 -21.53 -10.43
C ALA A 144 18.51 -21.99 -9.50
N LEU A 145 18.84 -22.54 -8.34
CA LEU A 145 17.84 -23.00 -7.37
C LEU A 145 17.04 -21.85 -6.77
N ILE A 146 17.69 -20.76 -6.34
CA ILE A 146 16.97 -19.60 -5.79
C ILE A 146 16.19 -18.84 -6.88
N ALA A 147 16.63 -18.88 -8.14
CA ALA A 147 15.81 -18.36 -9.24
C ALA A 147 14.50 -19.16 -9.39
N LYS A 148 14.57 -20.48 -9.29
CA LYS A 148 13.38 -21.33 -9.30
C LYS A 148 12.47 -21.06 -8.09
N ALA A 149 13.05 -20.87 -6.90
CA ALA A 149 12.32 -20.51 -5.68
C ALA A 149 11.55 -19.20 -5.83
N ALA A 150 12.22 -18.16 -6.35
CA ALA A 150 11.60 -16.86 -6.61
C ALA A 150 10.40 -16.95 -7.57
N ARG A 151 10.49 -17.78 -8.62
CA ARG A 151 9.36 -18.06 -9.53
C ARG A 151 8.17 -18.72 -8.85
N GLN A 152 8.41 -19.44 -7.78
CA GLN A 152 7.39 -20.13 -6.97
C GLN A 152 6.89 -19.26 -5.78
N GLY A 153 7.26 -17.99 -5.72
CA GLY A 153 6.85 -17.09 -4.65
C GLY A 153 7.62 -17.27 -3.34
N VAL A 154 8.62 -18.15 -3.30
CA VAL A 154 9.43 -18.40 -2.10
C VAL A 154 10.46 -17.27 -1.94
N GLY A 155 10.57 -16.71 -0.73
CA GLY A 155 11.54 -15.68 -0.41
C GLY A 155 12.98 -16.11 -0.64
N THR A 156 13.79 -15.26 -1.24
CA THR A 156 15.20 -15.49 -1.58
C THR A 156 16.06 -14.32 -1.10
N PRO A 157 17.41 -14.48 -1.04
CA PRO A 157 18.28 -13.39 -0.60
C PRO A 157 18.21 -12.11 -1.45
N PHE A 158 17.74 -12.22 -2.68
CA PHE A 158 17.50 -11.10 -3.59
C PHE A 158 16.04 -11.05 -3.99
N GLY A 159 15.39 -9.90 -3.79
CA GLY A 159 14.07 -9.62 -4.36
C GLY A 159 14.21 -9.21 -5.82
N THR A 160 13.46 -9.83 -6.71
CA THR A 160 13.49 -9.53 -8.14
C THR A 160 12.09 -9.37 -8.71
N GLY A 161 11.95 -8.56 -9.75
CA GLY A 161 10.71 -8.36 -10.45
C GLY A 161 10.87 -7.39 -11.61
N VAL A 162 9.83 -7.24 -12.40
CA VAL A 162 9.75 -6.30 -13.50
C VAL A 162 8.84 -5.16 -13.10
N GLY A 163 9.31 -3.94 -13.27
CA GLY A 163 8.58 -2.71 -13.00
C GLY A 163 8.86 -1.66 -14.05
N GLN A 164 8.17 -0.54 -13.98
CA GLN A 164 8.42 0.61 -14.85
C GLN A 164 9.82 1.17 -14.59
N ASP A 165 10.56 1.54 -15.65
CA ASP A 165 11.85 2.22 -15.52
C ASP A 165 11.60 3.68 -15.11
N ALA A 166 12.02 4.06 -13.89
CA ALA A 166 11.73 5.38 -13.36
C ALA A 166 12.33 6.54 -14.18
N LYS A 167 13.43 6.32 -14.92
CA LYS A 167 14.00 7.35 -15.82
C LYS A 167 13.56 7.23 -17.27
N ASN A 168 12.86 6.15 -17.63
CA ASN A 168 12.18 5.98 -18.92
C ASN A 168 10.82 5.33 -18.72
N PRO A 169 9.81 6.10 -18.27
CA PRO A 169 8.55 5.56 -17.80
C PRO A 169 7.71 4.82 -18.85
N GLU A 170 8.08 4.86 -20.12
CA GLU A 170 7.37 4.14 -21.19
C GLU A 170 7.81 2.67 -21.36
N VAL A 171 8.85 2.23 -20.61
CA VAL A 171 9.37 0.88 -20.69
C VAL A 171 9.44 0.19 -19.33
N TYR A 172 9.53 -1.11 -19.36
CA TYR A 172 9.76 -1.93 -18.18
C TYR A 172 11.24 -2.27 -18.01
N ILE A 173 11.69 -2.43 -16.77
CA ILE A 173 13.03 -2.82 -16.38
C ILE A 173 13.00 -3.92 -15.32
N VAL A 174 13.99 -4.81 -15.34
CA VAL A 174 14.22 -5.74 -14.24
C VAL A 174 14.80 -5.00 -13.05
N GLY A 175 14.24 -5.20 -11.86
CA GLY A 175 14.77 -4.70 -10.60
C GLY A 175 15.36 -5.82 -9.76
N VAL A 176 16.51 -5.55 -9.11
CA VAL A 176 17.09 -6.38 -8.06
C VAL A 176 17.22 -5.54 -6.79
N ARG A 177 16.76 -6.08 -5.67
CA ARG A 177 16.77 -5.40 -4.36
C ARG A 177 17.19 -6.35 -3.25
N GLN A 178 17.66 -5.77 -2.13
CA GLN A 178 17.96 -6.53 -0.91
C GLN A 178 16.74 -7.28 -0.39
N SER A 179 16.97 -8.49 0.14
CA SER A 179 15.97 -9.38 0.72
C SER A 179 16.66 -10.40 1.62
N GLY A 180 15.97 -11.47 2.03
CA GLY A 180 16.55 -12.62 2.72
C GLY A 180 16.37 -12.62 4.23
N LEU A 181 15.71 -11.61 4.82
CA LEU A 181 15.37 -11.60 6.24
C LEU A 181 14.02 -12.29 6.48
N GLY A 182 13.87 -12.99 7.60
CA GLY A 182 12.60 -13.60 8.02
C GLY A 182 11.81 -12.73 8.97
N LEU A 183 12.47 -11.90 9.75
CA LEU A 183 11.84 -10.86 10.54
C LEU A 183 11.52 -9.63 9.67
N PRO A 184 10.52 -8.81 10.04
CA PRO A 184 10.00 -7.74 9.21
C PRO A 184 10.99 -6.64 8.83
N ASP A 185 12.05 -6.44 9.63
CA ASP A 185 13.07 -5.41 9.42
C ASP A 185 14.43 -5.81 9.96
N ARG A 186 15.50 -5.19 9.41
CA ARG A 186 16.87 -5.38 9.90
C ARG A 186 17.04 -5.05 11.38
N ASP A 187 16.28 -4.06 11.88
CA ASP A 187 16.38 -3.59 13.26
C ASP A 187 15.93 -4.66 14.27
N TYR A 188 15.12 -5.65 13.85
CA TYR A 188 14.82 -6.82 14.70
C TYR A 188 16.03 -7.70 15.00
N TYR A 189 17.04 -7.70 14.13
CA TYR A 189 18.27 -8.47 14.32
C TYR A 189 19.35 -7.69 15.07
N LEU A 190 19.34 -6.36 14.97
CA LEU A 190 20.46 -5.50 15.35
C LEU A 190 20.24 -4.72 16.65
N GLU A 191 18.97 -4.40 16.99
CA GLU A 191 18.68 -3.60 18.17
C GLU A 191 18.36 -4.49 19.38
N ALA A 192 19.03 -4.23 20.52
CA ALA A 192 18.88 -5.01 21.75
C ALA A 192 17.42 -5.06 22.27
N LYS A 193 16.63 -4.01 22.05
CA LYS A 193 15.21 -3.97 22.45
C LYS A 193 14.35 -5.03 21.76
N ASN A 194 14.81 -5.61 20.63
CA ASN A 194 14.12 -6.66 19.86
C ASN A 194 14.69 -8.07 20.10
N ALA A 195 15.55 -8.24 21.11
CA ALA A 195 16.20 -9.52 21.39
C ALA A 195 15.20 -10.67 21.64
N LYS A 196 14.05 -10.36 22.26
CA LYS A 196 12.97 -11.34 22.51
C LYS A 196 12.36 -11.84 21.21
N GLU A 197 12.03 -10.95 20.29
CA GLU A 197 11.45 -11.29 18.99
C GLU A 197 12.43 -12.11 18.16
N LYS A 198 13.71 -11.74 18.16
CA LYS A 198 14.79 -12.49 17.49
C LYS A 198 14.94 -13.91 18.06
N ALA A 199 14.99 -14.07 19.39
CA ALA A 199 15.06 -15.38 20.02
C ALA A 199 13.80 -16.23 19.75
N SER A 200 12.64 -15.61 19.72
CA SER A 200 11.38 -16.29 19.37
C SER A 200 11.35 -16.74 17.91
N TYR A 201 11.97 -15.96 17.02
CA TYR A 201 12.12 -16.36 15.62
C TYR A 201 13.05 -17.58 15.48
N GLU A 202 14.17 -17.61 16.20
CA GLU A 202 15.04 -18.79 16.24
C GLU A 202 14.28 -20.04 16.69
N ALA A 203 13.46 -19.89 17.76
CA ALA A 203 12.62 -20.99 18.24
C ALA A 203 11.55 -21.43 17.22
N HIS A 204 10.93 -20.47 16.50
CA HIS A 204 10.00 -20.77 15.41
C HIS A 204 10.68 -21.59 14.29
N VAL A 205 11.84 -21.16 13.83
CA VAL A 205 12.61 -21.89 12.81
C VAL A 205 12.92 -23.33 13.27
N ALA A 206 13.34 -23.50 14.52
CA ALA A 206 13.63 -24.82 15.08
C ALA A 206 12.38 -25.71 15.11
N ARG A 207 11.20 -25.16 15.48
CA ARG A 207 9.93 -25.92 15.49
C ARG A 207 9.50 -26.30 14.08
N MET A 208 9.60 -25.39 13.10
CA MET A 208 9.27 -25.69 11.70
C MET A 208 10.18 -26.79 11.13
N PHE A 209 11.47 -26.78 11.45
CA PHE A 209 12.38 -27.86 11.06
C PHE A 209 12.02 -29.20 11.73
N THR A 210 11.66 -29.17 13.01
CA THR A 210 11.19 -30.37 13.72
C THR A 210 9.93 -30.95 13.10
N LEU A 211 8.94 -30.10 12.77
CA LEU A 211 7.72 -30.51 12.06
C LEU A 211 8.01 -31.12 10.68
N ALA A 212 9.03 -30.61 10.00
CA ALA A 212 9.49 -31.13 8.71
C ALA A 212 10.32 -32.43 8.82
N GLY A 213 10.58 -32.92 10.05
CA GLY A 213 11.41 -34.13 10.29
C GLY A 213 12.90 -33.89 10.10
N GLU A 214 13.37 -32.67 10.20
CA GLU A 214 14.76 -32.29 10.00
C GLU A 214 15.60 -32.52 11.28
N PRO A 215 16.77 -33.19 11.19
CA PRO A 215 17.62 -33.39 12.35
C PRO A 215 18.33 -32.11 12.77
N ASN A 216 18.78 -32.08 14.04
CA ASN A 216 19.57 -30.96 14.61
C ASN A 216 18.90 -29.58 14.48
N ALA A 217 17.57 -29.52 14.55
CA ALA A 217 16.75 -28.34 14.28
C ALA A 217 17.23 -27.07 15.03
N ALA A 218 17.52 -27.17 16.33
CA ALA A 218 17.96 -26.02 17.12
C ALA A 218 19.33 -25.45 16.67
N ALA A 219 20.30 -26.32 16.40
CA ALA A 219 21.62 -25.87 15.95
C ALA A 219 21.57 -25.23 14.55
N ARG A 220 20.72 -25.78 13.67
CA ARG A 220 20.50 -25.26 12.31
C ARG A 220 19.76 -23.92 12.36
N ALA A 221 18.75 -23.78 13.22
CA ALA A 221 18.04 -22.52 13.43
C ALA A 221 19.01 -21.42 13.89
N LYS A 222 19.86 -21.71 14.91
CA LYS A 222 20.86 -20.76 15.37
C LYS A 222 21.79 -20.31 14.25
N ALA A 223 22.34 -21.24 13.48
CA ALA A 223 23.26 -20.94 12.37
C ALA A 223 22.58 -20.06 11.29
N LEU A 224 21.30 -20.30 11.04
CA LEU A 224 20.49 -19.47 10.12
C LEU A 224 20.29 -18.05 10.67
N ILE A 225 19.93 -17.90 11.97
CA ILE A 225 19.73 -16.57 12.57
C ILE A 225 21.04 -15.77 12.59
N ASP A 226 22.18 -16.44 12.84
CA ASP A 226 23.50 -15.81 12.75
C ASP A 226 23.79 -15.34 11.32
N PHE A 227 23.41 -16.10 10.30
CA PHE A 227 23.55 -15.72 8.89
C PHE A 227 22.62 -14.55 8.52
N GLU A 228 21.34 -14.59 8.91
CA GLU A 228 20.40 -13.50 8.63
C GLU A 228 20.77 -12.21 9.38
N THR A 229 21.38 -12.33 10.58
CA THR A 229 21.93 -11.17 11.30
C THR A 229 23.03 -10.49 10.47
N ARG A 230 23.89 -11.25 9.81
CA ARG A 230 24.91 -10.69 8.89
C ARG A 230 24.27 -10.04 7.67
N ILE A 231 23.20 -10.61 7.12
CA ILE A 231 22.41 -9.97 6.05
C ILE A 231 21.84 -8.63 6.54
N ALA A 232 21.26 -8.60 7.75
CA ALA A 232 20.72 -7.37 8.34
C ALA A 232 21.79 -6.27 8.49
N GLN A 233 23.02 -6.64 8.84
CA GLN A 233 24.16 -5.69 8.96
C GLN A 233 24.49 -4.99 7.65
N VAL A 234 24.44 -5.69 6.51
CA VAL A 234 24.75 -5.13 5.20
C VAL A 234 23.55 -4.50 4.49
N SER A 235 22.35 -4.69 5.02
CA SER A 235 21.11 -4.15 4.44
C SER A 235 20.95 -2.66 4.74
N TRP A 236 20.40 -1.91 3.79
CA TRP A 236 20.02 -0.51 3.99
C TRP A 236 18.83 -0.39 4.93
N THR A 237 18.71 0.78 5.56
CA THR A 237 17.53 1.12 6.36
C THR A 237 16.29 1.29 5.48
N ARG A 238 15.09 1.23 6.08
CA ARG A 238 13.84 1.55 5.37
C ARG A 238 13.83 2.98 4.86
N ILE A 239 14.34 3.92 5.64
CA ILE A 239 14.41 5.34 5.27
C ILE A 239 15.25 5.50 3.99
N ASP A 240 16.45 4.92 3.94
CA ASP A 240 17.29 4.99 2.74
C ASP A 240 16.68 4.27 1.55
N SER A 241 16.00 3.15 1.79
CA SER A 241 15.33 2.35 0.76
C SER A 241 14.07 2.99 0.18
N ARG A 242 13.52 4.05 0.81
CA ARG A 242 12.41 4.85 0.26
C ARG A 242 12.87 5.88 -0.76
N ASP A 243 14.12 6.34 -0.69
CA ASP A 243 14.59 7.40 -1.55
C ASP A 243 14.75 6.93 -3.00
N ALA A 244 13.87 7.42 -3.88
CA ALA A 244 13.84 7.05 -5.29
C ALA A 244 15.17 7.36 -6.01
N ASN A 245 15.86 8.45 -5.64
CA ASN A 245 17.16 8.80 -6.22
C ASN A 245 18.27 7.84 -5.77
N LYS A 246 18.25 7.41 -4.49
CA LYS A 246 19.22 6.44 -3.97
C LYS A 246 19.01 5.05 -4.56
N THR A 247 17.75 4.67 -4.79
CA THR A 247 17.38 3.31 -5.23
C THR A 247 17.34 3.14 -6.75
N TYR A 248 17.55 4.19 -7.52
CA TYR A 248 17.71 4.07 -8.97
C TYR A 248 19.18 3.99 -9.37
N ASN A 249 19.67 2.78 -9.60
CA ASN A 249 21.04 2.49 -10.02
C ASN A 249 21.01 1.52 -11.20
N LYS A 250 20.69 2.04 -12.38
CA LYS A 250 20.71 1.26 -13.62
C LYS A 250 22.14 0.91 -14.01
N MET A 251 22.42 -0.37 -14.21
CA MET A 251 23.73 -0.87 -14.61
C MET A 251 23.59 -2.04 -15.58
N THR A 252 24.67 -2.38 -16.26
CA THR A 252 24.70 -3.59 -17.10
C THR A 252 24.83 -4.84 -16.22
N VAL A 253 24.42 -5.98 -16.75
CA VAL A 253 24.66 -7.30 -16.09
C VAL A 253 26.17 -7.56 -15.93
N ALA A 254 27.00 -7.10 -16.87
CA ALA A 254 28.44 -7.20 -16.78
C ALA A 254 28.99 -6.37 -15.59
N ASP A 255 28.49 -5.14 -15.37
CA ASP A 255 28.88 -4.31 -14.23
C ASP A 255 28.43 -4.95 -12.90
N LEU A 256 27.21 -5.47 -12.82
CA LEU A 256 26.74 -6.20 -11.66
C LEU A 256 27.62 -7.43 -11.37
N THR A 257 27.94 -8.22 -12.39
CA THR A 257 28.82 -9.41 -12.24
C THR A 257 30.20 -9.01 -11.75
N ARG A 258 30.75 -7.90 -12.25
CA ARG A 258 32.05 -7.38 -11.80
C ARG A 258 32.01 -6.90 -10.35
N ALA A 259 30.90 -6.25 -9.94
CA ALA A 259 30.69 -5.79 -8.57
C ALA A 259 30.41 -6.95 -7.58
N THR A 260 29.94 -8.10 -8.08
CA THR A 260 29.53 -9.25 -7.28
C THR A 260 30.18 -10.56 -7.78
N PRO A 261 31.53 -10.66 -7.85
CA PRO A 261 32.21 -11.81 -8.46
C PRO A 261 31.98 -13.12 -7.71
N SER A 262 31.48 -13.04 -6.48
CA SER A 262 31.21 -14.18 -5.59
C SER A 262 29.84 -14.83 -5.79
N PHE A 263 28.98 -14.29 -6.67
CA PHE A 263 27.65 -14.83 -6.96
C PHE A 263 27.35 -14.78 -8.46
N ASP A 264 26.85 -15.89 -9.01
CA ASP A 264 26.53 -16.00 -10.45
C ASP A 264 25.17 -15.38 -10.79
N PHE A 265 25.16 -14.05 -10.97
CA PHE A 265 23.97 -13.32 -11.41
C PHE A 265 23.54 -13.66 -12.83
N VAL A 266 24.44 -14.11 -13.70
CA VAL A 266 24.08 -14.52 -15.07
C VAL A 266 23.19 -15.77 -15.04
N THR A 267 23.62 -16.79 -14.31
CA THR A 267 22.80 -18.00 -14.11
C THR A 267 21.49 -17.69 -13.36
N TYR A 268 21.53 -16.81 -12.37
CA TYR A 268 20.35 -16.39 -11.62
C TYR A 268 19.31 -15.72 -12.53
N LEU A 269 19.68 -14.67 -13.29
CA LEU A 269 18.78 -13.96 -14.20
C LEU A 269 18.26 -14.86 -15.33
N LYS A 270 19.10 -15.76 -15.85
CA LYS A 270 18.66 -16.79 -16.82
C LYS A 270 17.60 -17.71 -16.21
N GLY A 271 17.80 -18.17 -14.97
CA GLY A 271 16.85 -19.02 -14.25
C GLY A 271 15.53 -18.32 -13.95
N LEU A 272 15.56 -17.00 -13.75
CA LEU A 272 14.38 -16.15 -13.62
C LEU A 272 13.61 -15.98 -14.95
N GLY A 273 14.21 -16.28 -16.09
CA GLY A 273 13.61 -16.00 -17.40
C GLY A 273 13.69 -14.53 -17.80
N THR A 274 14.66 -13.79 -17.25
CA THR A 274 14.88 -12.37 -17.53
C THR A 274 16.27 -12.13 -18.13
N PRO A 275 16.55 -12.64 -19.35
CA PRO A 275 17.80 -12.36 -20.02
C PRO A 275 17.79 -10.90 -20.51
N VAL A 276 18.44 -10.01 -19.77
CA VAL A 276 18.49 -8.56 -20.05
C VAL A 276 19.94 -8.10 -20.05
N ASP A 277 20.25 -7.04 -20.80
CA ASP A 277 21.58 -6.45 -20.82
C ASP A 277 21.80 -5.48 -19.64
N SER A 278 20.70 -4.88 -19.15
CA SER A 278 20.74 -3.92 -18.04
C SER A 278 19.54 -4.07 -17.11
N LEU A 279 19.73 -3.67 -15.85
CA LEU A 279 18.73 -3.77 -14.79
C LEU A 279 18.92 -2.63 -13.77
N ASN A 280 17.93 -2.41 -12.93
CA ASN A 280 18.06 -1.52 -11.79
C ASN A 280 18.45 -2.30 -10.52
N VAL A 281 19.54 -1.88 -9.86
CA VAL A 281 19.97 -2.42 -8.56
C VAL A 281 19.63 -1.42 -7.47
N SER A 282 18.60 -1.71 -6.68
CA SER A 282 18.05 -0.72 -5.75
C SER A 282 19.01 -0.37 -4.59
N GLN A 283 19.76 -1.33 -4.07
CA GLN A 283 20.70 -1.13 -2.96
C GLN A 283 22.05 -1.77 -3.31
N PRO A 284 22.90 -1.14 -4.13
CA PRO A 284 24.13 -1.75 -4.67
C PRO A 284 25.06 -2.35 -3.60
N SER A 285 25.35 -1.61 -2.53
CA SER A 285 26.22 -2.08 -1.46
C SER A 285 25.65 -3.27 -0.69
N ALA A 286 24.32 -3.30 -0.47
CA ALA A 286 23.65 -4.43 0.17
C ALA A 286 23.69 -5.67 -0.74
N ILE A 287 23.42 -5.52 -2.05
CA ILE A 287 23.50 -6.63 -3.01
C ILE A 287 24.92 -7.22 -3.06
N THR A 288 25.97 -6.39 -3.10
CA THR A 288 27.35 -6.84 -3.04
C THR A 288 27.66 -7.55 -1.73
N GLY A 289 27.21 -7.00 -0.59
CA GLY A 289 27.39 -7.60 0.73
C GLY A 289 26.70 -8.96 0.86
N ILE A 290 25.43 -9.07 0.44
CA ILE A 290 24.65 -10.32 0.46
C ILE A 290 25.32 -11.37 -0.45
N ALA A 291 25.76 -11.01 -1.65
CA ALA A 291 26.47 -11.90 -2.55
C ALA A 291 27.73 -12.50 -1.90
N ALA A 292 28.53 -11.66 -1.23
CA ALA A 292 29.71 -12.10 -0.49
C ALA A 292 29.37 -13.03 0.68
N LEU A 293 28.28 -12.75 1.43
CA LEU A 293 27.81 -13.60 2.51
C LEU A 293 27.35 -14.97 2.01
N ILE A 294 26.65 -15.05 0.88
CA ILE A 294 26.24 -16.31 0.24
C ILE A 294 27.47 -17.15 -0.11
N ALA A 295 28.51 -16.54 -0.68
CA ALA A 295 29.73 -17.27 -1.03
C ALA A 295 30.45 -17.87 0.19
N GLN A 296 30.48 -17.13 1.31
CA GLN A 296 31.14 -17.54 2.56
C GLN A 296 30.33 -18.56 3.37
N ALA A 297 29.00 -18.50 3.31
CA ALA A 297 28.15 -19.34 4.15
C ALA A 297 28.32 -20.83 3.80
N PRO A 298 28.29 -21.76 4.77
CA PRO A 298 28.15 -23.19 4.48
C PRO A 298 26.90 -23.46 3.65
N ILE A 299 26.97 -24.41 2.71
CA ILE A 299 25.81 -24.72 1.85
C ILE A 299 24.58 -25.13 2.66
N GLY A 300 24.76 -25.85 3.77
CA GLY A 300 23.67 -26.25 4.65
C GLY A 300 22.86 -25.05 5.20
N VAL A 301 23.51 -23.93 5.52
CA VAL A 301 22.82 -22.72 5.99
C VAL A 301 21.97 -22.08 4.88
N LEU A 302 22.46 -22.10 3.64
CA LEU A 302 21.72 -21.60 2.49
C LEU A 302 20.51 -22.50 2.15
N GLN A 303 20.69 -23.82 2.29
CA GLN A 303 19.61 -24.80 2.18
C GLN A 303 18.56 -24.55 3.27
N ASP A 304 18.98 -24.32 4.51
CA ASP A 304 18.10 -24.06 5.65
C ASP A 304 17.29 -22.77 5.48
N GLN A 305 17.91 -21.71 4.97
CA GLN A 305 17.19 -20.47 4.66
C GLN A 305 16.09 -20.72 3.61
N LEU A 306 16.41 -21.42 2.55
CA LEU A 306 15.44 -21.70 1.50
C LEU A 306 14.35 -22.66 1.98
N LEU A 307 14.69 -23.61 2.85
CA LEU A 307 13.74 -24.55 3.43
C LEU A 307 12.73 -23.83 4.33
N ILE A 308 13.18 -23.02 5.28
CA ILE A 308 12.24 -22.28 6.16
C ILE A 308 11.36 -21.34 5.36
N ARG A 309 11.92 -20.58 4.39
CA ARG A 309 11.12 -19.72 3.52
C ARG A 309 10.04 -20.49 2.76
N SER A 310 10.37 -21.74 2.32
CA SER A 310 9.39 -22.59 1.64
C SER A 310 8.30 -23.08 2.59
N LEU A 311 8.66 -23.49 3.81
CA LEU A 311 7.71 -23.95 4.82
C LEU A 311 6.77 -22.82 5.25
N ASP A 312 7.31 -21.62 5.49
CA ASP A 312 6.50 -20.43 5.83
C ASP A 312 5.57 -19.99 4.69
N THR A 313 6.07 -20.03 3.44
CA THR A 313 5.28 -19.63 2.26
C THR A 313 4.07 -20.52 2.04
N TYR A 314 4.21 -21.82 2.29
CA TYR A 314 3.17 -22.80 2.03
C TYR A 314 2.47 -23.31 3.31
N ALA A 315 2.74 -22.72 4.46
CA ALA A 315 2.24 -23.20 5.76
C ALA A 315 0.74 -23.45 5.78
N ASP A 316 -0.05 -22.58 5.17
CA ASP A 316 -1.51 -22.61 5.16
C ASP A 316 -2.12 -23.67 4.20
N VAL A 317 -1.30 -24.27 3.34
CA VAL A 317 -1.66 -25.41 2.46
C VAL A 317 -0.84 -26.66 2.76
N LEU A 318 -0.16 -26.70 3.91
CA LEU A 318 0.48 -27.84 4.55
C LEU A 318 -0.35 -28.31 5.75
N PRO A 319 0.01 -29.45 6.43
CA PRO A 319 -0.68 -29.90 7.63
C PRO A 319 -0.84 -28.80 8.69
N ALA A 320 -1.95 -28.85 9.45
CA ALA A 320 -2.35 -27.80 10.40
C ALA A 320 -1.24 -27.41 11.38
N ALA A 321 -0.33 -28.32 11.74
CA ALA A 321 0.79 -28.01 12.62
C ALA A 321 1.71 -26.91 12.07
N PHE A 322 1.94 -26.87 10.74
CA PHE A 322 2.74 -25.80 10.09
C PHE A 322 2.01 -24.48 10.09
N ASP A 323 0.74 -24.49 9.73
CA ASP A 323 -0.13 -23.30 9.72
C ASP A 323 -0.26 -22.67 11.11
N GLN A 324 -0.45 -23.52 12.13
CA GLN A 324 -0.53 -23.09 13.53
C GLN A 324 0.79 -22.51 14.05
N GLU A 325 1.93 -23.13 13.72
CA GLU A 325 3.25 -22.64 14.14
C GLU A 325 3.58 -21.31 13.45
N GLN A 326 3.31 -21.20 12.16
CA GLN A 326 3.49 -19.97 11.41
C GLN A 326 2.65 -18.83 12.00
N PHE A 327 1.37 -19.10 12.32
CA PHE A 327 0.48 -18.14 12.96
C PHE A 327 0.93 -17.79 14.40
N ALA A 328 1.36 -18.76 15.18
CA ALA A 328 1.84 -18.52 16.56
C ALA A 328 3.00 -17.52 16.59
N PHE A 329 3.88 -17.56 15.59
CA PHE A 329 4.99 -16.62 15.50
C PHE A 329 4.55 -15.29 14.85
N TYR A 330 4.13 -15.28 13.59
CA TYR A 330 3.85 -14.04 12.85
C TYR A 330 2.55 -13.35 13.28
N GLY A 331 1.52 -14.13 13.57
CA GLY A 331 0.21 -13.63 13.99
C GLY A 331 0.17 -13.26 15.46
N THR A 332 0.48 -14.22 16.35
CA THR A 332 0.32 -14.00 17.79
C THR A 332 1.48 -13.20 18.38
N LEU A 333 2.73 -13.62 18.16
CA LEU A 333 3.86 -12.99 18.81
C LEU A 333 4.18 -11.62 18.21
N LEU A 334 4.33 -11.52 16.89
CA LEU A 334 4.72 -10.27 16.24
C LEU A 334 3.58 -9.27 16.11
N SER A 335 2.36 -9.71 15.83
CA SER A 335 1.22 -8.83 15.57
C SER A 335 0.22 -8.75 16.73
N GLY A 336 0.36 -9.58 17.76
CA GLY A 336 -0.51 -9.60 18.94
C GLY A 336 -1.92 -10.14 18.68
N THR A 337 -2.14 -10.86 17.57
CA THR A 337 -3.43 -11.45 17.21
C THR A 337 -3.66 -12.75 17.99
N PRO A 338 -4.66 -12.82 18.89
CA PRO A 338 -4.84 -13.99 19.76
C PRO A 338 -5.28 -15.25 19.03
N GLN A 339 -6.09 -15.10 17.99
CA GLN A 339 -6.74 -16.19 17.28
C GLN A 339 -6.53 -16.06 15.77
N GLN A 340 -6.23 -17.15 15.09
CA GLN A 340 -6.14 -17.18 13.64
C GLN A 340 -7.52 -16.94 13.03
N GLU A 341 -7.56 -16.22 11.91
CA GLU A 341 -8.79 -16.05 11.13
C GLU A 341 -9.41 -17.41 10.75
N GLU A 342 -10.73 -17.49 10.76
CA GLU A 342 -11.47 -18.66 10.30
C GLU A 342 -11.03 -19.08 8.89
N ARG A 343 -11.01 -20.37 8.61
CA ARG A 343 -10.52 -20.91 7.34
C ARG A 343 -11.17 -20.30 6.11
N TRP A 344 -12.49 -20.00 6.18
CA TRP A 344 -13.21 -19.38 5.07
C TRP A 344 -12.71 -17.96 4.75
N LYS A 345 -12.30 -17.17 5.75
CA LYS A 345 -11.72 -15.82 5.55
C LYS A 345 -10.41 -15.91 4.77
N ARG A 346 -9.57 -16.86 5.15
CA ARG A 346 -8.31 -17.15 4.48
C ARG A 346 -8.52 -17.71 3.06
N ALA A 347 -9.56 -18.56 2.85
CA ALA A 347 -9.95 -19.06 1.55
C ALA A 347 -10.43 -17.96 0.59
N VAL A 348 -11.16 -16.95 1.10
CA VAL A 348 -11.50 -15.74 0.34
C VAL A 348 -10.24 -14.99 -0.06
N GLY A 349 -9.30 -14.79 0.87
CA GLY A 349 -8.00 -14.14 0.61
C GLY A 349 -7.20 -14.88 -0.45
N PHE A 350 -7.04 -16.20 -0.32
CA PHE A 350 -6.35 -17.07 -1.28
C PHE A 350 -6.96 -16.96 -2.69
N THR A 351 -8.28 -17.11 -2.80
CA THR A 351 -8.96 -17.11 -4.10
C THR A 351 -8.90 -15.74 -4.77
N SER A 352 -9.14 -14.67 -4.00
CA SER A 352 -9.06 -13.29 -4.49
C SER A 352 -7.63 -12.90 -4.89
N GLY A 353 -6.61 -13.41 -4.21
CA GLY A 353 -5.20 -13.20 -4.57
C GLY A 353 -4.74 -14.02 -5.78
N THR A 354 -5.38 -15.18 -6.02
CA THR A 354 -5.05 -16.11 -7.12
C THR A 354 -5.74 -15.74 -8.43
N LEU A 355 -7.04 -15.40 -8.37
CA LEU A 355 -7.92 -15.13 -9.50
C LEU A 355 -8.58 -13.76 -9.36
N SER A 356 -7.78 -12.75 -9.03
CA SER A 356 -8.24 -11.44 -8.58
C SER A 356 -9.26 -10.81 -9.52
N ASP A 357 -8.99 -10.77 -10.83
CA ASP A 357 -9.87 -10.08 -11.77
C ASP A 357 -11.15 -10.89 -12.05
N GLU A 358 -11.08 -12.24 -11.99
CA GLU A 358 -12.27 -13.08 -12.13
C GLU A 358 -13.28 -12.85 -10.98
N VAL A 359 -12.77 -12.71 -9.75
CA VAL A 359 -13.60 -12.37 -8.59
C VAL A 359 -14.09 -10.92 -8.68
N SER A 360 -13.20 -10.00 -9.09
CA SER A 360 -13.50 -8.56 -9.19
C SER A 360 -14.62 -8.25 -10.19
N LYS A 361 -14.67 -8.94 -11.34
CA LYS A 361 -15.75 -8.79 -12.32
C LYS A 361 -17.14 -9.00 -11.69
N VAL A 362 -17.27 -10.07 -10.92
CA VAL A 362 -18.54 -10.40 -10.26
C VAL A 362 -18.83 -9.40 -9.14
N TYR A 363 -17.81 -9.04 -8.35
CA TYR A 363 -17.95 -8.09 -7.25
C TYR A 363 -18.46 -6.73 -7.72
N VAL A 364 -17.85 -6.13 -8.74
CA VAL A 364 -18.26 -4.78 -9.20
C VAL A 364 -19.62 -4.79 -9.85
N ALA A 365 -19.95 -5.86 -10.58
CA ALA A 365 -21.28 -6.02 -11.19
C ALA A 365 -22.42 -6.09 -10.14
N GLN A 366 -22.15 -6.62 -8.94
CA GLN A 366 -23.16 -6.78 -7.89
C GLN A 366 -23.17 -5.61 -6.88
N TYR A 367 -22.02 -4.98 -6.63
CA TYR A 367 -21.86 -4.11 -5.45
C TYR A 367 -21.35 -2.70 -5.74
N PHE A 368 -21.11 -2.34 -7.00
CA PHE A 368 -20.62 -0.99 -7.34
C PHE A 368 -21.47 -0.35 -8.44
N PRO A 369 -22.53 0.40 -8.07
CA PRO A 369 -23.43 1.02 -9.03
C PRO A 369 -22.76 2.19 -9.77
N PRO A 370 -23.15 2.45 -11.04
CA PRO A 370 -22.58 3.54 -11.85
C PRO A 370 -22.73 4.93 -11.22
N GLU A 371 -23.78 5.16 -10.46
CA GLU A 371 -24.05 6.44 -9.78
C GLU A 371 -22.98 6.76 -8.75
N THR A 372 -22.51 5.77 -8.01
CA THR A 372 -21.40 5.91 -7.05
C THR A 372 -20.12 6.33 -7.75
N LYS A 373 -19.82 5.70 -8.91
CA LYS A 373 -18.65 6.08 -9.73
C LYS A 373 -18.74 7.53 -10.20
N ALA A 374 -19.90 7.96 -10.72
CA ALA A 374 -20.10 9.32 -11.21
C ALA A 374 -19.99 10.38 -10.10
N ALA A 375 -20.53 10.09 -8.92
CA ALA A 375 -20.44 11.00 -7.78
C ALA A 375 -18.98 11.12 -7.27
N ALA A 376 -18.24 10.02 -7.20
CA ALA A 376 -16.83 10.04 -6.84
C ALA A 376 -15.97 10.78 -7.88
N ASP A 377 -16.25 10.62 -9.18
CA ASP A 377 -15.57 11.35 -10.26
C ASP A 377 -15.75 12.87 -10.14
N SER A 378 -16.94 13.32 -9.74
CA SER A 378 -17.21 14.75 -9.48
C SER A 378 -16.38 15.28 -8.32
N LEU A 379 -16.24 14.51 -7.23
CA LEU A 379 -15.39 14.87 -6.09
C LEU A 379 -13.92 14.97 -6.51
N VAL A 380 -13.42 14.00 -7.27
CA VAL A 380 -12.03 14.01 -7.79
C VAL A 380 -11.76 15.27 -8.61
N LYS A 381 -12.66 15.64 -9.52
CA LYS A 381 -12.54 16.88 -10.33
C LYS A 381 -12.49 18.14 -9.47
N ASN A 382 -13.32 18.22 -8.44
CA ASN A 382 -13.34 19.36 -7.54
C ASN A 382 -12.04 19.47 -6.72
N VAL A 383 -11.51 18.34 -6.22
CA VAL A 383 -10.25 18.32 -5.46
C VAL A 383 -9.06 18.67 -6.37
N LEU A 384 -9.01 18.14 -7.60
CA LEU A 384 -7.99 18.52 -8.60
C LEU A 384 -8.01 20.03 -8.88
N ALA A 385 -9.19 20.62 -9.08
CA ALA A 385 -9.33 22.05 -9.33
C ALA A 385 -8.91 22.91 -8.11
N ALA A 386 -9.16 22.43 -6.90
CA ALA A 386 -8.71 23.10 -5.67
C ALA A 386 -7.19 23.04 -5.52
N MET A 387 -6.56 21.91 -5.86
CA MET A 387 -5.09 21.76 -5.83
C MET A 387 -4.42 22.77 -6.77
N GLY A 388 -4.94 22.96 -7.99
CA GLY A 388 -4.43 23.97 -8.92
C GLY A 388 -4.46 25.38 -8.31
N THR A 389 -5.59 25.77 -7.71
CA THR A 389 -5.73 27.06 -7.04
C THR A 389 -4.76 27.23 -5.86
N ARG A 390 -4.45 26.12 -5.16
CA ARG A 390 -3.53 26.14 -4.03
C ARG A 390 -2.08 26.28 -4.50
N ILE A 391 -1.68 25.60 -5.58
CA ILE A 391 -0.35 25.76 -6.20
C ILE A 391 -0.11 27.23 -6.58
N ASP A 392 -1.11 27.91 -7.14
CA ASP A 392 -0.99 29.34 -7.49
C ASP A 392 -0.64 30.23 -6.29
N LYS A 393 -1.16 29.90 -5.11
CA LYS A 393 -1.00 30.67 -3.88
C LYS A 393 0.27 30.37 -3.09
N LEU A 394 1.05 29.33 -3.46
CA LEU A 394 2.28 29.01 -2.74
C LEU A 394 3.31 30.13 -2.89
N ASP A 395 3.76 30.68 -1.77
CA ASP A 395 4.76 31.76 -1.74
C ASP A 395 6.20 31.24 -1.81
N TRP A 396 6.42 29.99 -1.42
CA TRP A 396 7.74 29.35 -1.42
C TRP A 396 8.14 28.75 -2.77
N MET A 397 7.20 28.47 -3.68
CA MET A 397 7.44 27.81 -4.97
C MET A 397 7.66 28.87 -6.07
N ALA A 398 8.74 28.74 -6.83
CA ALA A 398 9.08 29.63 -7.94
C ALA A 398 8.04 29.57 -9.08
N PRO A 399 7.81 30.67 -9.83
CA PRO A 399 6.84 30.71 -10.90
C PRO A 399 7.04 29.61 -11.97
N GLU A 400 8.27 29.33 -12.36
CA GLU A 400 8.61 28.29 -13.32
C GLU A 400 8.29 26.87 -12.80
N THR A 401 8.44 26.64 -11.49
CA THR A 401 8.07 25.39 -10.85
C THR A 401 6.56 25.24 -10.77
N LYS A 402 5.82 26.32 -10.51
CA LYS A 402 4.34 26.33 -10.55
C LYS A 402 3.82 25.92 -11.93
N VAL A 403 4.42 26.45 -13.01
CA VAL A 403 4.04 26.06 -14.39
C VAL A 403 4.20 24.55 -14.60
N LYS A 404 5.32 23.96 -14.16
CA LYS A 404 5.57 22.53 -14.25
C LYS A 404 4.62 21.72 -13.33
N ALA A 405 4.30 22.23 -12.13
CA ALA A 405 3.34 21.62 -11.23
C ALA A 405 1.93 21.58 -11.84
N HIS A 406 1.49 22.66 -12.50
CA HIS A 406 0.23 22.67 -13.26
C HIS A 406 0.25 21.71 -14.44
N ALA A 407 1.36 21.60 -15.18
CA ALA A 407 1.51 20.61 -16.25
C ALA A 407 1.39 19.18 -15.72
N LYS A 408 1.97 18.90 -14.54
CA LYS A 408 1.83 17.61 -13.87
C LYS A 408 0.38 17.38 -13.43
N LEU A 409 -0.26 18.38 -12.83
CA LEU A 409 -1.67 18.29 -12.43
C LEU A 409 -2.61 18.02 -13.62
N ALA A 410 -2.34 18.62 -14.78
CA ALA A 410 -3.11 18.38 -16.01
C ALA A 410 -2.89 16.98 -16.62
N ALA A 411 -1.77 16.32 -16.28
CA ALA A 411 -1.44 14.97 -16.76
C ALA A 411 -2.07 13.84 -15.93
N PHE A 412 -2.71 14.15 -14.81
CA PHE A 412 -3.30 13.13 -13.94
C PHE A 412 -4.37 12.30 -14.63
N THR A 413 -4.28 11.00 -14.41
CA THR A 413 -5.32 10.04 -14.81
C THR A 413 -5.98 9.47 -13.55
N PRO A 414 -7.16 9.96 -13.15
CA PRO A 414 -7.93 9.35 -12.08
C PRO A 414 -8.51 7.99 -12.52
N LYS A 415 -8.40 6.99 -11.64
CA LYS A 415 -8.95 5.64 -11.83
C LYS A 415 -9.92 5.34 -10.69
N ILE A 416 -11.20 5.16 -11.01
CA ILE A 416 -12.29 5.08 -10.02
C ILE A 416 -13.06 3.79 -10.18
N GLY A 417 -13.17 3.03 -9.08
CA GLY A 417 -13.97 1.82 -8.96
C GLY A 417 -13.28 0.56 -9.45
N TYR A 418 -13.05 0.43 -10.74
CA TYR A 418 -12.50 -0.78 -11.35
C TYR A 418 -11.83 -0.48 -12.71
N PRO A 419 -10.90 -1.36 -13.19
CA PRO A 419 -10.21 -1.19 -14.46
C PRO A 419 -11.13 -1.47 -15.66
N ASP A 420 -10.86 -0.82 -16.80
CA ASP A 420 -11.62 -1.02 -18.05
C ASP A 420 -11.31 -2.36 -18.73
N ARG A 421 -10.23 -3.02 -18.34
CA ARG A 421 -9.78 -4.33 -18.85
C ARG A 421 -9.44 -5.24 -17.70
N TRP A 422 -9.55 -6.55 -17.95
CA TRP A 422 -9.29 -7.59 -16.97
C TRP A 422 -8.19 -8.52 -17.46
N ARG A 423 -7.38 -9.04 -16.52
CA ARG A 423 -6.35 -10.03 -16.81
C ARG A 423 -6.98 -11.33 -17.28
N ASP A 424 -6.30 -12.01 -18.19
CA ASP A 424 -6.70 -13.35 -18.66
C ASP A 424 -6.02 -14.42 -17.80
N TYR A 425 -6.84 -15.23 -17.12
CA TYR A 425 -6.41 -16.38 -16.32
C TYR A 425 -6.62 -17.71 -17.04
N SER A 426 -6.85 -17.74 -18.35
CA SER A 426 -7.11 -18.98 -19.10
C SER A 426 -5.97 -19.99 -18.92
N ALA A 427 -4.72 -19.53 -18.93
CA ALA A 427 -3.53 -20.36 -18.76
C ALA A 427 -3.32 -20.88 -17.32
N LEU A 428 -3.95 -20.29 -16.31
CA LEU A 428 -3.83 -20.72 -14.92
C LEU A 428 -4.73 -21.95 -14.67
N LYS A 429 -4.12 -23.10 -14.40
CA LYS A 429 -4.84 -24.33 -14.05
C LYS A 429 -5.11 -24.39 -12.55
N ILE A 430 -6.38 -24.51 -12.20
CA ILE A 430 -6.84 -24.81 -10.84
C ILE A 430 -7.31 -26.29 -10.82
N VAL A 431 -6.81 -27.05 -9.86
CA VAL A 431 -7.06 -28.49 -9.74
C VAL A 431 -7.75 -28.76 -8.40
N ALA A 432 -8.90 -29.43 -8.44
CA ALA A 432 -9.64 -29.80 -7.24
C ALA A 432 -8.80 -30.74 -6.35
N GLY A 433 -8.86 -30.52 -5.04
CA GLY A 433 -8.12 -31.30 -4.05
C GLY A 433 -6.60 -31.08 -4.04
N ASP A 434 -6.04 -30.16 -4.83
CA ASP A 434 -4.59 -29.89 -4.89
C ASP A 434 -4.26 -28.48 -4.41
N ALA A 435 -4.48 -28.20 -3.12
CA ALA A 435 -4.27 -26.88 -2.53
C ALA A 435 -2.82 -26.40 -2.70
N PHE A 436 -1.83 -27.20 -2.35
CA PHE A 436 -0.40 -26.90 -2.52
C PHE A 436 -0.03 -26.64 -3.99
N GLY A 437 -0.49 -27.50 -4.90
CA GLY A 437 -0.23 -27.32 -6.32
C GLY A 437 -0.89 -26.08 -6.89
N ASN A 438 -2.09 -25.72 -6.42
CA ASN A 438 -2.78 -24.51 -6.83
C ASN A 438 -2.02 -23.26 -6.39
N GLU A 439 -1.54 -23.19 -5.12
CA GLU A 439 -0.72 -22.08 -4.64
C GLU A 439 0.55 -21.90 -5.49
N ARG A 440 1.26 -23.00 -5.73
CA ARG A 440 2.49 -22.95 -6.54
C ARG A 440 2.23 -22.54 -7.99
N ARG A 441 1.17 -23.05 -8.63
CA ARG A 441 0.79 -22.67 -10.00
C ARG A 441 0.35 -21.20 -10.07
N ALA A 442 -0.36 -20.72 -9.06
CA ALA A 442 -0.74 -19.33 -8.95
C ALA A 442 0.47 -18.40 -8.81
N ALA A 443 1.42 -18.76 -7.95
CA ALA A 443 2.68 -18.01 -7.79
C ALA A 443 3.48 -17.97 -9.09
N GLU A 444 3.64 -19.10 -9.76
CA GLU A 444 4.35 -19.19 -11.05
C GLU A 444 3.62 -18.43 -12.17
N TRP A 445 2.29 -18.45 -12.19
CA TRP A 445 1.50 -17.66 -13.13
C TRP A 445 1.70 -16.16 -12.91
N ARG A 446 1.61 -15.69 -11.66
CA ARG A 446 1.85 -14.27 -11.30
C ARG A 446 3.26 -13.83 -11.69
N TYR A 447 4.25 -14.68 -11.42
CA TYR A 447 5.63 -14.43 -11.81
C TYR A 447 5.78 -14.31 -13.33
N ASN A 448 5.28 -15.27 -14.10
CA ASN A 448 5.35 -15.28 -15.55
C ASN A 448 4.57 -14.12 -16.16
N TYR A 449 3.44 -13.73 -15.56
CA TYR A 449 2.69 -12.54 -15.96
C TYR A 449 3.54 -11.27 -15.80
N ASN A 450 4.18 -11.11 -14.65
CA ASN A 450 5.04 -9.96 -14.35
C ASN A 450 6.23 -9.87 -15.32
N ILE A 451 7.02 -10.94 -15.50
CA ILE A 451 8.15 -10.90 -16.42
C ILE A 451 7.73 -10.77 -17.89
N GLY A 452 6.53 -11.20 -18.21
CA GLY A 452 5.94 -11.06 -19.53
C GLY A 452 5.69 -9.61 -19.99
N HIS A 453 5.91 -8.63 -19.11
CA HIS A 453 5.89 -7.19 -19.46
C HIS A 453 7.19 -6.73 -20.14
N LEU A 454 8.31 -7.42 -19.93
CA LEU A 454 9.58 -7.04 -20.54
C LEU A 454 9.45 -6.96 -22.07
N GLY A 455 9.96 -5.86 -22.64
CA GLY A 455 9.89 -5.60 -24.07
C GLY A 455 8.50 -5.19 -24.59
N LYS A 456 7.50 -5.05 -23.72
CA LYS A 456 6.16 -4.55 -24.10
C LYS A 456 6.00 -3.08 -23.73
N PRO A 457 5.09 -2.37 -24.40
CA PRO A 457 4.66 -1.04 -23.97
C PRO A 457 4.03 -1.07 -22.57
N LEU A 458 4.14 0.06 -21.86
CA LEU A 458 3.55 0.22 -20.54
C LEU A 458 2.04 -0.07 -20.53
N GLN A 459 1.61 -0.94 -19.60
CA GLN A 459 0.22 -1.38 -19.50
C GLN A 459 -0.55 -0.45 -18.54
N ARG A 460 -0.90 0.74 -18.98
CA ARG A 460 -1.60 1.76 -18.16
C ARG A 460 -2.99 1.34 -17.66
N TRP A 461 -3.62 0.33 -18.27
CA TRP A 461 -4.93 -0.18 -17.84
C TRP A 461 -4.86 -1.03 -16.56
N GLU A 462 -3.68 -1.52 -16.20
CA GLU A 462 -3.50 -2.36 -15.01
C GLU A 462 -3.59 -1.55 -13.72
N TRP A 463 -4.19 -2.18 -12.72
CA TRP A 463 -4.29 -1.63 -11.37
C TRP A 463 -3.41 -2.41 -10.40
N GLY A 464 -2.78 -1.71 -9.45
CA GLY A 464 -2.01 -2.30 -8.37
C GLY A 464 -2.86 -2.91 -7.25
N MET A 465 -4.13 -2.47 -7.15
CA MET A 465 -5.10 -2.97 -6.17
C MET A 465 -6.34 -3.50 -6.88
N THR A 466 -6.99 -4.51 -6.27
CA THR A 466 -8.27 -5.03 -6.77
C THR A 466 -9.42 -4.11 -6.39
N PRO A 467 -10.54 -4.11 -7.14
CA PRO A 467 -11.76 -3.39 -6.77
C PRO A 467 -12.31 -3.71 -5.37
N MET A 468 -12.00 -4.88 -4.84
CA MET A 468 -12.40 -5.35 -3.50
C MET A 468 -11.52 -4.80 -2.37
N THR A 469 -10.43 -4.11 -2.70
CA THR A 469 -9.48 -3.56 -1.72
C THR A 469 -10.02 -2.27 -1.11
N VAL A 470 -10.08 -2.20 0.21
CA VAL A 470 -10.41 -0.97 0.94
C VAL A 470 -9.14 -0.17 1.15
N ASN A 471 -8.74 0.56 0.14
CA ASN A 471 -7.59 1.46 0.12
C ASN A 471 -7.62 2.33 -1.15
N ALA A 472 -6.64 3.23 -1.29
CA ALA A 472 -6.34 4.01 -2.48
C ALA A 472 -4.83 4.04 -2.70
N TYR A 473 -4.35 4.53 -3.84
CA TYR A 473 -2.92 4.69 -4.06
C TYR A 473 -2.61 5.70 -5.18
N ALA A 474 -1.42 6.31 -5.07
CA ALA A 474 -0.80 7.12 -6.10
C ALA A 474 0.27 6.31 -6.87
N ASN A 475 0.34 6.48 -8.19
CA ASN A 475 1.38 5.89 -9.03
C ASN A 475 2.17 7.01 -9.72
N PHE A 476 3.36 7.29 -9.23
CA PHE A 476 4.19 8.41 -9.69
C PHE A 476 4.63 8.25 -11.14
N GLY A 477 5.04 7.04 -11.53
CA GLY A 477 5.52 6.76 -12.87
C GLY A 477 4.44 6.80 -13.94
N MET A 478 3.18 6.55 -13.57
CA MET A 478 2.03 6.64 -14.47
C MET A 478 1.25 7.96 -14.34
N VAL A 479 1.57 8.78 -13.33
CA VAL A 479 0.84 10.01 -12.96
C VAL A 479 -0.65 9.71 -12.73
N GLU A 480 -0.92 8.73 -11.87
CA GLU A 480 -2.27 8.19 -11.63
C GLU A 480 -2.61 8.21 -10.14
N ILE A 481 -3.89 8.44 -9.85
CA ILE A 481 -4.51 8.23 -8.53
C ILE A 481 -5.64 7.22 -8.68
N VAL A 482 -5.70 6.25 -7.78
CA VAL A 482 -6.57 5.08 -7.95
C VAL A 482 -7.40 4.83 -6.70
N PHE A 483 -8.72 4.71 -6.89
CA PHE A 483 -9.72 4.51 -5.84
C PHE A 483 -10.55 3.25 -6.14
N PRO A 484 -10.20 2.08 -5.58
CA PRO A 484 -10.99 0.85 -5.72
C PRO A 484 -12.44 1.00 -5.24
N ALA A 485 -13.34 0.20 -5.80
CA ALA A 485 -14.77 0.26 -5.48
C ALA A 485 -15.07 0.10 -3.98
N ALA A 486 -14.31 -0.76 -3.29
CA ALA A 486 -14.59 -1.10 -1.91
C ALA A 486 -14.35 0.04 -0.90
N ILE A 487 -13.50 1.05 -1.21
CA ILE A 487 -13.33 2.23 -0.33
C ILE A 487 -14.45 3.26 -0.52
N LEU A 488 -15.15 3.25 -1.66
CA LEU A 488 -16.21 4.20 -1.99
C LEU A 488 -17.53 3.82 -1.31
N GLN A 489 -17.50 3.66 0.01
CA GLN A 489 -18.60 3.31 0.91
C GLN A 489 -18.47 4.04 2.25
N PRO A 490 -19.57 4.22 3.03
CA PRO A 490 -19.50 4.80 4.38
C PRO A 490 -18.53 4.04 5.29
N PRO A 491 -17.71 4.73 6.10
CA PRO A 491 -17.73 6.16 6.40
C PRO A 491 -16.90 7.03 5.45
N PHE A 492 -16.26 6.49 4.41
CA PHE A 492 -15.42 7.27 3.50
C PHE A 492 -16.27 8.07 2.52
N PHE A 493 -17.26 7.42 1.91
CA PHE A 493 -18.13 8.01 0.91
C PHE A 493 -19.56 7.48 1.01
N ASP A 494 -20.52 8.39 1.13
CA ASP A 494 -21.95 8.09 1.07
C ASP A 494 -22.63 9.15 0.19
N PRO A 495 -23.17 8.80 -0.99
CA PRO A 495 -23.86 9.77 -1.85
C PRO A 495 -25.01 10.49 -1.16
N ASN A 496 -25.57 9.92 -0.09
CA ASN A 496 -26.66 10.49 0.68
C ASN A 496 -26.21 11.28 1.91
N ALA A 497 -24.89 11.30 2.22
CA ALA A 497 -24.36 12.06 3.35
C ALA A 497 -24.21 13.55 3.04
N ASP A 498 -24.11 14.34 4.12
CA ASP A 498 -23.76 15.76 4.03
C ASP A 498 -22.43 15.95 3.26
N PRO A 499 -22.38 16.86 2.28
CA PRO A 499 -21.16 17.13 1.51
C PRO A 499 -19.92 17.41 2.38
N ALA A 500 -20.06 18.10 3.51
CA ALA A 500 -18.93 18.35 4.41
C ALA A 500 -18.28 17.05 4.90
N VAL A 501 -19.11 16.04 5.24
CA VAL A 501 -18.62 14.72 5.69
C VAL A 501 -17.91 13.98 4.54
N ASN A 502 -18.47 13.99 3.33
CA ASN A 502 -17.85 13.37 2.16
C ASN A 502 -16.52 14.04 1.76
N TYR A 503 -16.45 15.38 1.80
CA TYR A 503 -15.18 16.08 1.56
C TYR A 503 -14.15 15.83 2.66
N GLY A 504 -14.57 15.76 3.94
CA GLY A 504 -13.70 15.41 5.06
C GLY A 504 -13.25 13.94 5.04
N GLY A 505 -14.10 13.02 4.54
CA GLY A 505 -13.81 11.61 4.36
C GLY A 505 -13.04 11.33 3.06
N ILE A 506 -13.75 10.85 2.03
CA ILE A 506 -13.12 10.46 0.76
C ILE A 506 -12.47 11.65 0.05
N GLY A 507 -12.99 12.87 0.19
CA GLY A 507 -12.38 14.05 -0.41
C GLY A 507 -10.97 14.29 0.12
N ALA A 508 -10.76 14.12 1.43
CA ALA A 508 -9.42 14.21 2.04
C ALA A 508 -8.51 13.05 1.60
N VAL A 509 -9.05 11.83 1.39
CA VAL A 509 -8.28 10.72 0.82
C VAL A 509 -7.90 11.00 -0.64
N ILE A 510 -8.79 11.56 -1.44
CA ILE A 510 -8.48 12.00 -2.82
C ILE A 510 -7.36 13.04 -2.81
N GLY A 511 -7.46 14.03 -1.93
CA GLY A 511 -6.43 15.04 -1.75
C GLY A 511 -5.09 14.44 -1.30
N HIS A 512 -5.12 13.44 -0.40
CA HIS A 512 -3.96 12.69 0.06
C HIS A 512 -3.24 11.99 -1.09
N GLU A 513 -3.95 11.19 -1.90
CA GLU A 513 -3.35 10.50 -3.04
C GLU A 513 -2.80 11.47 -4.09
N LEU A 514 -3.53 12.56 -4.34
CA LEU A 514 -3.06 13.63 -5.22
C LEU A 514 -1.77 14.26 -4.69
N SER A 515 -1.72 14.52 -3.38
CA SER A 515 -0.59 15.19 -2.73
C SER A 515 0.66 14.31 -2.69
N HIS A 516 0.53 12.98 -2.73
CA HIS A 516 1.68 12.08 -2.87
C HIS A 516 2.53 12.37 -4.11
N HIS A 517 1.95 12.88 -5.18
CA HIS A 517 2.73 13.27 -6.36
C HIS A 517 3.61 14.51 -6.15
N PHE A 518 3.45 15.20 -5.02
CA PHE A 518 4.16 16.41 -4.64
C PHE A 518 4.82 16.29 -3.25
N ASP A 519 4.82 15.10 -2.63
CA ASP A 519 5.51 14.84 -1.37
C ASP A 519 7.04 14.67 -1.55
N ASP A 520 7.74 14.19 -0.52
CA ASP A 520 9.20 14.00 -0.53
C ASP A 520 9.70 12.98 -1.56
N GLN A 521 8.83 12.11 -2.08
CA GLN A 521 9.15 11.13 -3.12
C GLN A 521 8.52 11.48 -4.46
N GLY A 522 7.21 11.77 -4.49
CA GLY A 522 6.49 12.08 -5.73
C GLY A 522 6.95 13.37 -6.39
N SER A 523 7.46 14.36 -5.61
CA SER A 523 8.08 15.58 -6.15
C SER A 523 9.30 15.32 -7.03
N LYS A 524 9.90 14.13 -6.97
CA LYS A 524 11.04 13.72 -7.81
C LYS A 524 10.62 13.23 -9.20
N TYR A 525 9.32 13.09 -9.46
CA TYR A 525 8.77 12.66 -10.74
C TYR A 525 8.06 13.80 -11.45
N ASP A 526 8.36 14.02 -12.71
CA ASP A 526 7.77 15.07 -13.53
C ASP A 526 6.35 14.74 -14.05
N ALA A 527 5.81 15.59 -14.93
CA ALA A 527 4.50 15.41 -15.55
C ALA A 527 4.39 14.17 -16.47
N LYS A 528 5.51 13.57 -16.86
CA LYS A 528 5.55 12.33 -17.66
C LYS A 528 5.76 11.09 -16.80
N GLY A 529 5.89 11.26 -15.47
CA GLY A 529 6.22 10.19 -14.54
C GLY A 529 7.70 9.81 -14.56
N GLN A 530 8.56 10.67 -15.09
CA GLN A 530 10.00 10.45 -15.15
C GLN A 530 10.67 10.94 -13.88
N LEU A 531 11.51 10.10 -13.26
CA LEU A 531 12.39 10.47 -12.15
C LEU A 531 13.45 11.44 -12.64
N THR A 532 13.28 12.73 -12.31
CA THR A 532 14.15 13.83 -12.77
C THR A 532 14.01 15.05 -11.86
N ASP A 533 15.06 15.88 -11.80
CA ASP A 533 15.05 17.14 -11.06
C ASP A 533 14.32 18.20 -11.89
N TRP A 534 13.06 18.50 -11.53
CA TRP A 534 12.23 19.48 -12.22
C TRP A 534 11.90 20.72 -11.37
N TRP A 535 12.17 20.67 -10.07
CA TRP A 535 12.09 21.81 -9.16
C TRP A 535 13.37 22.65 -9.23
N THR A 536 13.29 23.93 -8.89
CA THR A 536 14.52 24.71 -8.70
C THR A 536 15.25 24.26 -7.44
N PRO A 537 16.59 24.41 -7.37
CA PRO A 537 17.33 24.11 -6.14
C PRO A 537 16.79 24.84 -4.91
N GLN A 538 16.36 26.10 -5.08
CA GLN A 538 15.79 26.92 -4.00
C GLN A 538 14.44 26.37 -3.52
N ASP A 539 13.61 25.88 -4.42
CA ASP A 539 12.32 25.25 -4.04
C ASP A 539 12.57 23.95 -3.28
N VAL A 540 13.55 23.14 -3.68
CA VAL A 540 13.94 21.93 -2.94
C VAL A 540 14.41 22.26 -1.53
N GLU A 541 15.21 23.33 -1.35
CA GLU A 541 15.68 23.78 -0.03
C GLU A 541 14.52 24.25 0.85
N ARG A 542 13.64 25.10 0.30
CA ARG A 542 12.45 25.60 1.02
C ARG A 542 11.51 24.47 1.43
N PHE A 543 11.25 23.54 0.52
CA PHE A 543 10.45 22.35 0.79
C PHE A 543 11.06 21.50 1.91
N LYS A 544 12.38 21.23 1.86
CA LYS A 544 13.08 20.49 2.91
C LYS A 544 13.03 21.21 4.26
N ALA A 545 13.11 22.54 4.28
CA ALA A 545 12.97 23.30 5.53
C ALA A 545 11.57 23.17 6.13
N LEU A 546 10.52 23.16 5.30
CA LEU A 546 9.14 22.99 5.73
C LEU A 546 8.86 21.55 6.19
N THR A 547 9.28 20.57 5.40
CA THR A 547 9.10 19.15 5.73
C THR A 547 9.93 18.74 6.94
N GLY A 548 11.12 19.33 7.17
CA GLY A 548 11.92 19.13 8.37
C GLY A 548 11.19 19.54 9.65
N LYS A 549 10.37 20.60 9.62
CA LYS A 549 9.49 20.99 10.74
C LYS A 549 8.42 19.92 10.99
N LEU A 550 7.87 19.34 9.93
CA LEU A 550 6.88 18.27 10.04
C LEU A 550 7.50 16.99 10.61
N VAL A 551 8.71 16.62 10.17
CA VAL A 551 9.48 15.50 10.76
C VAL A 551 9.64 15.71 12.26
N ALA A 552 10.15 16.87 12.70
CA ALA A 552 10.34 17.17 14.13
C ALA A 552 9.03 17.13 14.93
N GLN A 553 7.91 17.59 14.32
CA GLN A 553 6.59 17.54 14.96
C GLN A 553 6.14 16.10 15.20
N TYR A 554 6.36 15.19 14.25
CA TYR A 554 5.95 13.79 14.38
C TYR A 554 6.93 12.97 15.22
N ASP A 555 8.23 13.25 15.20
CA ASP A 555 9.24 12.63 16.09
C ASP A 555 8.93 12.88 17.57
N ALA A 556 8.25 13.98 17.89
CA ALA A 556 7.84 14.31 19.26
C ALA A 556 6.66 13.46 19.77
N TYR A 557 5.94 12.74 18.90
CA TYR A 557 4.82 11.89 19.32
C TYR A 557 5.32 10.55 19.85
N GLU A 558 4.86 10.16 21.03
CA GLU A 558 5.19 8.92 21.73
C GLU A 558 3.93 8.07 21.94
N PRO A 559 3.50 7.28 20.93
CA PRO A 559 2.30 6.45 21.02
C PRO A 559 2.38 5.32 22.05
N LEU A 560 3.58 4.84 22.35
CA LEU A 560 3.88 3.85 23.40
C LEU A 560 5.10 4.31 24.20
N PRO A 561 5.20 4.00 25.51
CA PRO A 561 6.32 4.42 26.33
C PRO A 561 7.68 4.08 25.71
N GLY A 562 8.52 5.08 25.48
CA GLY A 562 9.84 4.95 24.85
C GLY A 562 9.83 4.63 23.35
N LEU A 563 8.65 4.65 22.69
CA LEU A 563 8.52 4.38 21.25
C LEU A 563 7.85 5.56 20.55
N HIS A 564 8.67 6.31 19.81
CA HIS A 564 8.23 7.47 19.07
C HIS A 564 7.84 7.12 17.63
N VAL A 565 7.02 7.97 17.03
CA VAL A 565 6.84 7.98 15.57
C VAL A 565 8.17 8.32 14.91
N LYS A 566 8.55 7.63 13.86
CA LYS A 566 9.74 7.96 13.05
C LYS A 566 9.32 8.96 11.97
N GLY A 567 9.39 10.27 12.26
CA GLY A 567 8.92 11.33 11.37
C GLY A 567 9.55 11.28 9.98
N ALA A 568 10.83 10.91 9.87
CA ALA A 568 11.49 10.74 8.58
C ALA A 568 10.97 9.52 7.78
N LEU A 569 10.55 8.44 8.45
CA LEU A 569 9.93 7.28 7.80
C LEU A 569 8.51 7.62 7.30
N THR A 570 7.78 8.40 8.10
CA THR A 570 6.36 8.72 7.85
C THR A 570 6.17 10.05 7.10
N LEU A 571 7.24 10.70 6.63
CA LEU A 571 7.20 12.05 6.08
C LEU A 571 6.24 12.19 4.89
N GLY A 572 6.30 11.28 3.92
CA GLY A 572 5.44 11.33 2.73
C GLY A 572 3.97 11.27 3.12
N GLU A 573 3.62 10.33 3.98
CA GLU A 573 2.24 10.16 4.47
C GLU A 573 1.74 11.37 5.27
N ASN A 574 2.58 11.90 6.17
CA ASN A 574 2.22 13.07 6.95
C ASN A 574 2.09 14.34 6.09
N THR A 575 2.93 14.47 5.04
CA THR A 575 2.83 15.55 4.06
C THR A 575 1.55 15.41 3.24
N ALA A 576 1.21 14.20 2.81
CA ALA A 576 0.00 13.92 2.05
C ALA A 576 -1.28 14.13 2.88
N ASP A 577 -1.28 13.79 4.17
CA ASP A 577 -2.40 14.09 5.07
C ASP A 577 -2.61 15.61 5.24
N LEU A 578 -1.52 16.36 5.47
CA LEU A 578 -1.59 17.80 5.65
C LEU A 578 -2.09 18.51 4.39
N ALA A 579 -1.49 18.18 3.25
CA ALA A 579 -1.85 18.75 1.96
C ALA A 579 -3.26 18.31 1.54
N GLY A 580 -3.55 17.01 1.63
CA GLY A 580 -4.81 16.43 1.20
C GLY A 580 -6.00 16.98 1.94
N LEU A 581 -5.91 17.09 3.27
CA LEU A 581 -6.97 17.68 4.08
C LEU A 581 -7.15 19.18 3.78
N SER A 582 -6.05 19.91 3.53
CA SER A 582 -6.09 21.32 3.14
C SER A 582 -6.80 21.52 1.79
N VAL A 583 -6.42 20.72 0.78
CA VAL A 583 -6.99 20.79 -0.57
C VAL A 583 -8.47 20.40 -0.57
N ALA A 584 -8.82 19.34 0.19
CA ALA A 584 -10.21 18.90 0.32
C ALA A 584 -11.09 19.96 1.00
N TYR A 585 -10.55 20.69 1.99
CA TYR A 585 -11.26 21.82 2.61
C TYR A 585 -11.52 22.94 1.61
N ASP A 586 -10.53 23.33 0.80
CA ASP A 586 -10.71 24.34 -0.24
C ASP A 586 -11.76 23.88 -1.29
N ALA A 587 -11.71 22.61 -1.68
CA ALA A 587 -12.71 22.03 -2.58
C ALA A 587 -14.13 22.06 -1.97
N TYR A 588 -14.25 21.73 -0.69
CA TYR A 588 -15.50 21.83 0.05
C TYR A 588 -16.03 23.27 0.07
N LYS A 589 -15.22 24.23 0.48
CA LYS A 589 -15.64 25.65 0.53
C LYS A 589 -16.04 26.17 -0.86
N LYS A 590 -15.31 25.77 -1.91
CA LYS A 590 -15.65 26.12 -3.31
C LYS A 590 -16.97 25.50 -3.74
N SER A 591 -17.29 24.28 -3.32
CA SER A 591 -18.55 23.60 -3.66
C SER A 591 -19.80 24.30 -3.09
N LEU A 592 -19.63 25.08 -2.04
CA LEU A 592 -20.72 25.88 -1.45
C LEU A 592 -21.12 27.10 -2.30
N ASN A 593 -20.35 27.44 -3.34
CA ASN A 593 -20.63 28.58 -4.24
C ASN A 593 -20.89 29.90 -3.50
N GLY A 594 -20.08 30.18 -2.46
CA GLY A 594 -20.18 31.38 -1.64
C GLY A 594 -21.33 31.39 -0.61
N LYS A 595 -22.08 30.31 -0.49
CA LYS A 595 -23.12 30.16 0.52
C LYS A 595 -22.54 29.57 1.81
N GLU A 596 -23.17 29.89 2.94
CA GLU A 596 -22.87 29.20 4.19
C GLU A 596 -23.51 27.80 4.21
N ALA A 597 -22.76 26.84 4.73
CA ALA A 597 -23.30 25.51 4.95
C ALA A 597 -24.32 25.53 6.11
N PRO A 598 -25.42 24.77 6.03
CA PRO A 598 -26.37 24.68 7.11
C PRO A 598 -25.72 24.14 8.40
N VAL A 599 -26.22 24.59 9.56
CA VAL A 599 -25.91 23.97 10.84
C VAL A 599 -26.79 22.72 10.99
N ILE A 600 -26.17 21.56 11.18
CA ILE A 600 -26.86 20.28 11.32
C ILE A 600 -26.40 19.62 12.64
N GLY A 601 -27.32 19.17 13.47
CA GLY A 601 -27.00 18.58 14.78
C GLY A 601 -26.22 19.53 15.71
N GLY A 602 -26.38 20.86 15.55
CA GLY A 602 -25.62 21.87 16.28
C GLY A 602 -24.18 22.08 15.79
N MET A 603 -23.78 21.43 14.68
CA MET A 603 -22.44 21.52 14.10
C MET A 603 -22.42 22.33 12.81
N THR A 604 -21.44 23.21 12.67
CA THR A 604 -21.19 23.95 11.42
C THR A 604 -20.68 22.98 10.33
N GLY A 605 -20.74 23.41 9.08
CA GLY A 605 -20.17 22.61 7.98
C GLY A 605 -18.68 22.36 8.15
N ASP A 606 -17.92 23.33 8.63
CA ASP A 606 -16.47 23.18 8.88
C ASP A 606 -16.20 22.15 9.99
N GLN A 607 -17.01 22.15 11.07
CA GLN A 607 -16.89 21.11 12.11
C GLN A 607 -17.18 19.72 11.54
N ARG A 608 -18.24 19.55 10.75
CA ARG A 608 -18.59 18.26 10.14
C ARG A 608 -17.54 17.79 9.15
N PHE A 609 -16.88 18.70 8.43
CA PHE A 609 -15.75 18.40 7.56
C PHE A 609 -14.60 17.74 8.34
N TYR A 610 -14.08 18.39 9.39
CA TYR A 610 -12.99 17.84 10.19
C TYR A 610 -13.37 16.57 10.97
N LEU A 611 -14.61 16.47 11.40
CA LEU A 611 -15.13 15.25 12.03
C LEU A 611 -15.19 14.09 11.03
N GLY A 612 -15.59 14.34 9.78
CA GLY A 612 -15.52 13.35 8.70
C GLY A 612 -14.10 12.79 8.53
N TRP A 613 -13.09 13.67 8.50
CA TRP A 613 -11.67 13.25 8.49
C TRP A 613 -11.31 12.38 9.69
N ALA A 614 -11.64 12.81 10.91
CA ALA A 614 -11.27 12.06 12.10
C ALA A 614 -11.97 10.68 12.16
N GLN A 615 -13.22 10.59 11.66
CA GLN A 615 -13.98 9.34 11.67
C GLN A 615 -13.37 8.26 10.79
N VAL A 616 -12.85 8.58 9.61
CA VAL A 616 -12.23 7.58 8.72
C VAL A 616 -10.95 6.98 9.30
N TRP A 617 -10.31 7.67 10.25
CA TRP A 617 -9.12 7.20 10.95
C TRP A 617 -9.41 6.51 12.28
N ARG A 618 -10.66 6.29 12.69
CA ARG A 618 -10.93 5.56 13.92
C ARG A 618 -10.34 4.14 13.86
N ARG A 619 -9.52 3.81 14.86
CA ARG A 619 -8.84 2.52 14.95
C ARG A 619 -8.28 2.26 16.35
N ASN A 620 -8.53 1.05 16.86
CA ASN A 620 -7.89 0.50 18.05
C ASN A 620 -6.75 -0.44 17.63
N TYR A 621 -5.65 -0.46 18.38
CA TYR A 621 -4.47 -1.29 18.13
C TYR A 621 -4.20 -2.22 19.31
N ARG A 622 -3.73 -3.45 19.03
CA ARG A 622 -2.98 -4.21 20.01
C ARG A 622 -1.57 -3.66 20.11
N GLU A 623 -0.99 -3.70 21.31
CA GLU A 623 0.33 -3.09 21.57
C GLU A 623 1.43 -3.65 20.65
N ALA A 624 1.48 -4.99 20.46
CA ALA A 624 2.47 -5.60 19.58
C ALA A 624 2.32 -5.11 18.11
N ASN A 625 1.08 -4.97 17.61
CA ASN A 625 0.84 -4.41 16.29
C ASN A 625 1.30 -2.95 16.20
N LEU A 626 0.98 -2.13 17.20
CA LEU A 626 1.40 -0.73 17.20
C LEU A 626 2.93 -0.61 17.25
N LYS A 627 3.61 -1.42 18.08
CA LYS A 627 5.08 -1.51 18.14
C LYS A 627 5.66 -1.87 16.77
N GLN A 628 5.14 -2.89 16.11
CA GLN A 628 5.59 -3.29 14.78
C GLN A 628 5.39 -2.17 13.75
N ARG A 629 4.23 -1.51 13.77
CA ARG A 629 3.93 -0.38 12.86
C ARG A 629 4.90 0.78 13.04
N LEU A 630 5.19 1.20 14.27
CA LEU A 630 6.16 2.26 14.55
C LEU A 630 7.57 1.97 13.98
N MET A 631 7.91 0.70 13.79
CA MET A 631 9.20 0.30 13.23
C MET A 631 9.17 0.19 11.69
N THR A 632 8.04 -0.22 11.11
CA THR A 632 8.00 -0.72 9.73
C THR A 632 7.04 -0.01 8.79
N ASP A 633 6.01 0.66 9.32
CA ASP A 633 4.95 1.28 8.51
C ASP A 633 5.30 2.74 8.18
N PRO A 634 5.20 3.16 6.90
CA PRO A 634 5.39 4.56 6.54
C PRO A 634 4.25 5.47 7.00
N HIS A 635 3.12 4.91 7.46
CA HIS A 635 2.00 5.69 8.00
C HIS A 635 2.14 5.90 9.50
N SER A 636 1.90 7.10 9.95
CA SER A 636 1.71 7.40 11.38
C SER A 636 0.48 6.66 11.94
N PRO A 637 0.43 6.33 13.25
CA PRO A 637 -0.77 5.75 13.83
C PRO A 637 -1.99 6.65 13.67
N SER A 638 -3.17 6.07 13.63
CA SER A 638 -4.44 6.75 13.32
C SER A 638 -4.70 8.00 14.16
N GLN A 639 -4.39 7.95 15.46
CA GLN A 639 -4.51 9.12 16.35
C GLN A 639 -3.65 10.29 15.86
N GLN A 640 -2.38 10.04 15.54
CA GLN A 640 -1.45 11.07 15.08
C GLN A 640 -1.82 11.60 13.69
N ARG A 641 -2.43 10.77 12.83
CA ARG A 641 -2.98 11.24 11.54
C ARG A 641 -4.10 12.25 11.74
N THR A 642 -4.99 12.06 12.72
CA THR A 642 -6.04 13.06 13.01
C THR A 642 -5.50 14.36 13.57
N TRP A 643 -4.35 14.32 14.25
CA TRP A 643 -3.72 15.50 14.85
C TRP A 643 -3.10 16.46 13.82
N VAL A 644 -3.04 16.09 12.54
CA VAL A 644 -2.61 16.99 11.46
C VAL A 644 -3.41 18.29 11.43
N VAL A 645 -4.65 18.28 11.93
CA VAL A 645 -5.56 19.45 12.01
C VAL A 645 -4.95 20.64 12.74
N ARG A 646 -4.00 20.39 13.67
CA ARG A 646 -3.27 21.44 14.42
C ARG A 646 -2.49 22.41 13.50
N ASN A 647 -2.20 22.01 12.27
CA ASN A 647 -1.51 22.82 11.28
C ASN A 647 -2.46 23.62 10.37
N LEU A 648 -3.78 23.36 10.43
CA LEU A 648 -4.76 23.98 9.55
C LEU A 648 -5.44 25.19 10.20
N ASP A 649 -5.23 26.38 9.64
CA ASP A 649 -5.80 27.61 10.15
C ASP A 649 -7.33 27.57 10.33
N PRO A 650 -8.14 27.02 9.38
CA PRO A 650 -9.60 26.98 9.51
C PRO A 650 -10.12 26.06 10.64
N TRP A 651 -9.31 25.14 11.16
CA TRP A 651 -9.69 24.28 12.27
C TRP A 651 -9.86 25.09 13.58
N TYR A 652 -9.06 26.14 13.77
CA TYR A 652 -9.09 26.96 14.99
C TYR A 652 -10.42 27.71 15.18
N PRO A 653 -10.95 28.46 14.20
CA PRO A 653 -12.26 29.10 14.36
C PRO A 653 -13.41 28.07 14.42
N ALA A 654 -13.28 26.89 13.80
CA ALA A 654 -14.30 25.86 13.82
C ALA A 654 -14.47 25.24 15.22
N PHE A 655 -13.38 24.94 15.92
CA PHE A 655 -13.42 24.26 17.22
C PHE A 655 -13.08 25.15 18.41
N LYS A 656 -12.52 26.33 18.19
CA LYS A 656 -12.14 27.32 19.23
C LYS A 656 -11.40 26.64 20.40
N PRO A 657 -10.29 25.92 20.14
CA PRO A 657 -9.58 25.20 21.20
C PRO A 657 -9.01 26.19 22.22
N ALA A 658 -8.97 25.76 23.49
CA ALA A 658 -8.33 26.57 24.52
C ALA A 658 -6.83 26.80 24.18
N PRO A 659 -6.28 28.01 24.41
CA PRO A 659 -4.89 28.31 24.06
C PRO A 659 -3.85 27.35 24.70
N THR A 660 -4.20 26.73 25.82
CA THR A 660 -3.38 25.76 26.55
C THR A 660 -3.51 24.32 26.06
N GLY A 661 -4.36 24.08 25.05
CA GLY A 661 -4.58 22.74 24.50
C GLY A 661 -3.30 22.15 23.90
N LYS A 662 -3.08 20.85 24.09
CA LYS A 662 -1.86 20.13 23.66
C LYS A 662 -1.63 20.17 22.14
N LEU A 663 -2.70 20.27 21.34
CA LEU A 663 -2.62 20.36 19.89
C LEU A 663 -2.53 21.82 19.40
N VAL A 664 -2.68 22.80 20.29
CA VAL A 664 -2.71 24.20 19.88
C VAL A 664 -1.32 24.72 19.55
N LEU A 665 -1.17 25.26 18.35
CA LEU A 665 0.06 25.86 17.83
C LEU A 665 -0.18 27.35 17.55
N THR A 666 0.82 28.18 17.81
CA THR A 666 0.78 29.56 17.29
C THR A 666 0.83 29.55 15.76
N PRO A 667 0.38 30.60 15.07
CA PRO A 667 0.43 30.66 13.60
C PRO A 667 1.81 30.37 13.01
N GLU A 668 2.89 30.77 13.69
CA GLU A 668 4.29 30.58 13.27
C GLU A 668 4.79 29.14 13.45
N GLN A 669 4.19 28.41 14.40
CA GLN A 669 4.52 27.00 14.68
C GLN A 669 3.81 26.04 13.72
N ARG A 670 2.72 26.49 13.06
CA ARG A 670 1.96 25.67 12.13
C ARG A 670 2.78 25.38 10.88
N VAL A 671 2.86 24.12 10.51
CA VAL A 671 3.55 23.70 9.29
C VAL A 671 2.62 23.93 8.11
N ARG A 672 3.00 24.80 7.19
CA ARG A 672 2.27 25.11 5.95
C ARG A 672 3.16 24.75 4.78
N ILE A 673 2.87 23.62 4.14
CA ILE A 673 3.62 23.15 2.97
C ILE A 673 2.82 23.44 1.71
N TRP A 674 1.54 23.16 1.73
CA TRP A 674 0.60 23.31 0.60
C TRP A 674 -0.57 24.22 0.94
#